data_727ce3261566aa044af16f4b8bbe6c07
#
_entry.id   727ce3261566aa044af16f4b8bbe6c07
#
_cell.length_a   1.000
_cell.length_b   1.000
_cell.length_c   1.000
_cell.angle_alpha   90.00
_cell.angle_beta   90.00
_cell.angle_gamma   90.00
#
_symmetry.space_group_name_H-M   'P 1'
#
loop_
_entity.id
_entity.type
_entity.pdbx_description
1 polymer ?
#
loop_
_entity_poly.entity_id
_entity_poly.type
_entity_poly.pdbx_seq_one_letter_code
_entity_poly.pdbx_strand_id
1 'polypeptide(L)'
;MASPMEAYAFVVSAGVFGLLFASFLFWEVSKIKVTRRGDGYSLLAADVRHHTADRLFEIYSAIQEGARAFLLAEYTLCFAFIIVFGAIITVLTSYVNKPDQTFDWTAGALTATAFAVGGLTSMVAGYLGMMVAVYSNARTTVSAMKEGARGWIESFNTAFRAGGVMGFGLTSLALLVLFILIKAFETQYPLATHSKQLFEAIAGYGLGGSSIALFGRVGGGIYTKAADVGADLAGKVVENIPEDDPRNPATIADNVGDNVGDVAGMGSDLFGSLAEATCATLVISTQSTEIIAAGWPAVLFPLVITATGIFVSAACTFLATHVWVVKAEKDVETVLKVQIFSSTALMTALVVPVAYWLLPAEFVIAGVYHCTPIRAFYCVAVGLWGGCVVGFVTEYFTSHSYHPVREVAQACETGAATNIIYGLALGYKSAIVPITVISIAVYVGFSTAGMYGVALAALGFLGTLATSLAIDVYGPICDNAGGIAEMAELPAEGFAIGSAALVSLALFGGFVTRIEETTINILSPITFAGLFMGAMLPYWFTAMTMKSVGVAAMEMVKEVKRQFATIPGLLEGLPGHGPPDHAKCIKISTDASLREMIPPGLLVILSPIITGTFFGVHAVSGLLVGALTSGVQLAISQSNTGGAWDNAKKYVEKGCVSIEDKEGKLIVQGKGSAIHKAAVIGDTVGDPLKDTSGPALNILMKLMAIISLVFGDFFKSINGGRGLLNIPLDTVAAAAPVVPTH
;
A
#
# COMPACT_ATOMS: atom_id res chain seq x y z
N MET A 1 22.52 -26.03 11.76
CA MET A 1 21.26 -25.34 12.10
C MET A 1 21.44 -24.45 13.30
N ALA A 2 20.79 -23.30 13.27
CA ALA A 2 20.75 -22.36 14.41
C ALA A 2 20.10 -23.00 15.65
N SER A 3 20.47 -22.52 16.84
CA SER A 3 19.67 -22.79 18.03
C SER A 3 18.42 -21.92 18.07
N PRO A 4 17.33 -22.33 18.75
CA PRO A 4 16.15 -21.49 18.92
C PRO A 4 16.46 -20.11 19.50
N MET A 5 17.38 -20.04 20.45
CA MET A 5 17.78 -18.79 21.11
C MET A 5 18.48 -17.83 20.13
N GLU A 6 19.31 -18.34 19.22
CA GLU A 6 19.97 -17.52 18.20
C GLU A 6 18.95 -16.92 17.21
N ALA A 7 17.98 -17.71 16.75
CA ALA A 7 16.92 -17.23 15.86
C ALA A 7 16.05 -16.16 16.56
N TYR A 8 15.67 -16.37 17.82
CA TYR A 8 14.93 -15.38 18.62
C TYR A 8 15.74 -14.09 18.81
N ALA A 9 17.02 -14.22 19.19
CA ALA A 9 17.88 -13.06 19.39
C ALA A 9 18.05 -12.25 18.10
N PHE A 10 18.14 -12.92 16.94
CA PHE A 10 18.26 -12.25 15.65
C PHE A 10 17.00 -11.45 15.31
N VAL A 11 15.81 -12.05 15.44
CA VAL A 11 14.52 -11.39 15.17
C VAL A 11 14.32 -10.19 16.11
N VAL A 12 14.52 -10.39 17.42
CA VAL A 12 14.34 -9.32 18.41
C VAL A 12 15.38 -8.21 18.23
N SER A 13 16.66 -8.55 18.01
CA SER A 13 17.69 -7.54 17.79
C SER A 13 17.46 -6.70 16.54
N ALA A 14 16.99 -7.30 15.44
CA ALA A 14 16.65 -6.58 14.23
C ALA A 14 15.47 -5.62 14.44
N GLY A 15 14.40 -6.08 15.10
CA GLY A 15 13.25 -5.23 15.38
C GLY A 15 13.60 -4.08 16.34
N VAL A 16 14.35 -4.35 17.42
CA VAL A 16 14.81 -3.30 18.34
C VAL A 16 15.76 -2.32 17.64
N PHE A 17 16.71 -2.84 16.87
CA PHE A 17 17.62 -2.00 16.06
C PHE A 17 16.85 -1.09 15.11
N GLY A 18 15.85 -1.61 14.39
CA GLY A 18 15.06 -0.81 13.45
C GLY A 18 14.26 0.30 14.16
N LEU A 19 13.68 0.03 15.34
CA LEU A 19 13.00 1.07 16.14
C LEU A 19 13.98 2.15 16.63
N LEU A 20 15.17 1.75 17.07
CA LEU A 20 16.22 2.69 17.49
C LEU A 20 16.71 3.51 16.29
N PHE A 21 16.86 2.89 15.13
CA PHE A 21 17.29 3.57 13.92
C PHE A 21 16.20 4.54 13.41
N ALA A 22 14.92 4.16 13.45
CA ALA A 22 13.81 5.07 13.17
C ALA A 22 13.83 6.27 14.12
N SER A 23 14.04 6.04 15.41
CA SER A 23 14.17 7.12 16.43
C SER A 23 15.35 8.05 16.14
N PHE A 24 16.48 7.48 15.70
CA PHE A 24 17.65 8.27 15.29
C PHE A 24 17.33 9.14 14.06
N LEU A 25 16.69 8.58 13.03
CA LEU A 25 16.29 9.32 11.84
C LEU A 25 15.32 10.46 12.20
N PHE A 26 14.35 10.18 13.05
CA PHE A 26 13.42 11.20 13.55
C PHE A 26 14.12 12.32 14.31
N TRP A 27 15.10 11.96 15.16
CA TRP A 27 15.93 12.94 15.86
C TRP A 27 16.70 13.84 14.89
N GLU A 28 17.25 13.28 13.80
CA GLU A 28 17.92 14.09 12.76
C GLU A 28 16.96 15.10 12.11
N VAL A 29 15.73 14.68 11.76
CA VAL A 29 14.69 15.57 11.21
C VAL A 29 14.27 16.63 12.24
N SER A 30 14.19 16.27 13.50
CA SER A 30 13.76 17.18 14.59
C SER A 30 14.74 18.32 14.88
N LYS A 31 15.98 18.24 14.39
CA LYS A 31 16.95 19.34 14.49
C LYS A 31 16.52 20.58 13.70
N ILE A 32 15.71 20.38 12.65
CA ILE A 32 15.17 21.46 11.85
C ILE A 32 13.94 22.03 12.57
N LYS A 33 14.00 23.28 13.02
CA LYS A 33 12.94 23.90 13.81
C LYS A 33 12.07 24.77 12.94
N VAL A 34 10.77 24.65 13.12
CA VAL A 34 9.74 25.56 12.57
C VAL A 34 9.12 26.26 13.76
N THR A 35 9.39 27.56 13.95
CA THR A 35 8.98 28.32 15.15
C THR A 35 8.27 29.60 14.78
N ARG A 36 7.28 30.02 15.59
CA ARG A 36 6.59 31.27 15.50
C ARG A 36 7.46 32.39 16.07
N ARG A 37 7.25 33.66 15.59
CA ARG A 37 7.90 34.85 16.13
C ARG A 37 7.56 35.01 17.62
N GLY A 38 8.59 35.05 18.46
CA GLY A 38 8.42 35.28 19.92
C GLY A 38 9.01 34.20 20.82
N ASP A 39 9.27 33.00 20.33
CA ASP A 39 9.79 31.86 21.15
C ASP A 39 11.32 31.89 21.36
N GLY A 40 11.97 33.03 21.11
CA GLY A 40 13.39 33.26 21.47
C GLY A 40 14.44 32.52 20.62
N TYR A 41 14.05 31.78 19.61
CA TYR A 41 14.95 31.04 18.72
C TYR A 41 14.86 31.51 17.28
N SER A 42 15.75 32.43 16.89
CA SER A 42 15.92 32.90 15.53
C SER A 42 16.73 31.91 14.71
N LEU A 43 16.09 30.88 14.15
CA LEU A 43 16.73 29.89 13.24
C LEU A 43 15.98 29.71 11.92
N LEU A 44 15.00 30.51 11.63
CA LEU A 44 14.72 30.85 10.24
C LEU A 44 15.86 31.79 9.82
N ALA A 45 16.67 31.35 8.86
CA ALA A 45 17.82 32.14 8.39
C ALA A 45 17.43 33.60 8.19
N ALA A 46 18.40 34.49 8.33
CA ALA A 46 18.24 35.94 8.17
C ALA A 46 17.63 36.36 6.81
N ASP A 47 17.40 35.39 5.91
CA ASP A 47 16.92 35.57 4.55
C ASP A 47 15.40 35.40 4.36
N VAL A 48 14.64 34.89 5.35
CA VAL A 48 13.18 34.75 5.23
C VAL A 48 12.49 36.01 5.80
N ARG A 49 11.70 36.66 4.96
CA ARG A 49 10.89 37.83 5.40
C ARG A 49 9.99 37.41 6.57
N HIS A 50 9.96 38.19 7.62
CA HIS A 50 9.25 37.87 8.88
C HIS A 50 7.78 37.47 8.72
N HIS A 51 7.09 37.97 7.70
CA HIS A 51 5.70 37.63 7.37
C HIS A 51 5.56 36.16 6.86
N THR A 52 6.51 35.68 6.09
CA THR A 52 6.51 34.33 5.50
C THR A 52 6.68 33.25 6.56
N ALA A 53 7.44 33.52 7.62
CA ALA A 53 7.65 32.54 8.70
C ALA A 53 6.37 32.30 9.55
N ASP A 54 5.65 33.36 9.88
CA ASP A 54 4.39 33.23 10.61
C ASP A 54 3.34 32.52 9.76
N ARG A 55 3.28 32.79 8.45
CA ARG A 55 2.37 32.14 7.50
C ARG A 55 2.69 30.65 7.32
N LEU A 56 3.97 30.29 7.19
CA LEU A 56 4.42 28.89 7.15
C LEU A 56 3.97 28.12 8.40
N PHE A 57 4.10 28.74 9.58
CA PHE A 57 3.66 28.12 10.83
C PHE A 57 2.14 27.97 10.92
N GLU A 58 1.36 28.94 10.43
CA GLU A 58 -0.10 28.87 10.37
C GLU A 58 -0.57 27.74 9.46
N ILE A 59 -0.02 27.62 8.24
CA ILE A 59 -0.32 26.54 7.30
C ILE A 59 0.04 25.19 7.91
N TYR A 60 1.25 25.05 8.45
CA TYR A 60 1.68 23.82 9.12
C TYR A 60 0.74 23.41 10.26
N SER A 61 0.31 24.38 11.08
CA SER A 61 -0.58 24.11 12.21
C SER A 61 -1.97 23.69 11.74
N ALA A 62 -2.50 24.30 10.67
CA ALA A 62 -3.78 23.94 10.10
C ALA A 62 -3.77 22.54 9.49
N ILE A 63 -2.71 22.16 8.76
CA ILE A 63 -2.52 20.79 8.23
C ILE A 63 -2.44 19.79 9.39
N GLN A 64 -1.69 20.09 10.46
CA GLN A 64 -1.56 19.21 11.62
C GLN A 64 -2.89 19.00 12.35
N GLU A 65 -3.69 20.04 12.49
CA GLU A 65 -5.02 19.98 13.13
C GLU A 65 -5.99 19.16 12.27
N GLY A 66 -6.03 19.42 10.96
CA GLY A 66 -6.85 18.66 10.01
C GLY A 66 -6.50 17.18 9.98
N ALA A 67 -5.23 16.87 9.93
CA ALA A 67 -4.72 15.49 9.96
C ALA A 67 -5.15 14.74 11.23
N ARG A 68 -5.04 15.38 12.40
CA ARG A 68 -5.48 14.80 13.67
C ARG A 68 -6.99 14.61 13.73
N ALA A 69 -7.77 15.58 13.23
CA ALA A 69 -9.22 15.51 13.20
C ALA A 69 -9.71 14.33 12.35
N PHE A 70 -9.12 14.15 11.19
CA PHE A 70 -9.43 12.97 10.33
C PHE A 70 -9.09 11.67 11.02
N LEU A 71 -7.85 11.50 11.53
CA LEU A 71 -7.44 10.26 12.19
C LEU A 71 -8.34 9.89 13.36
N LEU A 72 -8.73 10.87 14.17
CA LEU A 72 -9.62 10.61 15.30
C LEU A 72 -10.99 10.08 14.84
N ALA A 73 -11.54 10.67 13.77
CA ALA A 73 -12.82 10.27 13.21
C ALA A 73 -12.74 8.85 12.60
N GLU A 74 -11.72 8.58 11.78
CA GLU A 74 -11.49 7.29 11.16
C GLU A 74 -11.23 6.18 12.18
N TYR A 75 -10.33 6.43 13.15
CA TYR A 75 -9.97 5.43 14.17
C TYR A 75 -11.10 5.12 15.12
N THR A 76 -12.03 6.05 15.34
CA THR A 76 -13.26 5.77 16.10
C THR A 76 -14.09 4.71 15.37
N LEU A 77 -14.24 4.82 14.05
CA LEU A 77 -14.94 3.82 13.24
C LEU A 77 -14.18 2.48 13.20
N CYS A 78 -12.87 2.54 12.98
CA CYS A 78 -12.00 1.35 12.97
C CYS A 78 -12.05 0.58 14.30
N PHE A 79 -12.07 1.28 15.44
CA PHE A 79 -12.15 0.67 16.75
C PHE A 79 -13.51 -0.03 16.96
N ALA A 80 -14.60 0.63 16.55
CA ALA A 80 -15.93 0.00 16.58
C ALA A 80 -15.98 -1.25 15.69
N PHE A 81 -15.36 -1.19 14.50
CA PHE A 81 -15.26 -2.34 13.61
C PHE A 81 -14.46 -3.49 14.22
N ILE A 82 -13.32 -3.22 14.86
CA ILE A 82 -12.50 -4.25 15.54
C ILE A 82 -13.34 -4.98 16.58
N ILE A 83 -14.16 -4.28 17.37
CA ILE A 83 -15.01 -4.91 18.38
C ILE A 83 -16.08 -5.78 17.73
N VAL A 84 -16.84 -5.23 16.79
CA VAL A 84 -17.96 -5.95 16.16
C VAL A 84 -17.47 -7.14 15.33
N PHE A 85 -16.48 -6.93 14.48
CA PHE A 85 -15.98 -8.00 13.62
C PHE A 85 -15.16 -9.03 14.40
N GLY A 86 -14.45 -8.60 15.46
CA GLY A 86 -13.79 -9.50 16.41
C GLY A 86 -14.76 -10.44 17.11
N ALA A 87 -15.95 -9.97 17.50
CA ALA A 87 -17.00 -10.83 18.04
C ALA A 87 -17.50 -11.85 17.00
N ILE A 88 -17.67 -11.43 15.74
CA ILE A 88 -18.06 -12.33 14.64
C ILE A 88 -16.97 -13.40 14.42
N ILE A 89 -15.70 -12.99 14.36
CA ILE A 89 -14.56 -13.92 14.26
C ILE A 89 -14.60 -14.92 15.40
N THR A 90 -14.75 -14.46 16.63
CA THR A 90 -14.81 -15.37 17.81
C THR A 90 -15.84 -16.47 17.62
N VAL A 91 -17.06 -16.12 17.21
CA VAL A 91 -18.15 -17.10 17.04
C VAL A 91 -17.88 -18.05 15.87
N LEU A 92 -17.55 -17.51 14.70
CA LEU A 92 -17.42 -18.32 13.48
C LEU A 92 -16.18 -19.21 13.49
N THR A 93 -15.06 -18.76 14.04
CA THR A 93 -13.84 -19.58 14.11
C THR A 93 -13.85 -20.56 15.30
N SER A 94 -14.70 -20.33 16.31
CA SER A 94 -14.96 -21.31 17.37
C SER A 94 -15.81 -22.49 16.89
N TYR A 95 -16.57 -22.34 15.81
CA TYR A 95 -17.48 -23.37 15.35
C TYR A 95 -16.69 -24.54 14.72
N VAL A 96 -16.74 -25.70 15.39
CA VAL A 96 -16.08 -26.92 14.99
C VAL A 96 -17.12 -28.04 14.92
N ASN A 97 -17.45 -28.51 13.72
CA ASN A 97 -18.45 -29.56 13.54
C ASN A 97 -17.83 -30.94 13.80
N LYS A 98 -17.47 -31.22 15.06
CA LYS A 98 -17.02 -32.54 15.54
C LYS A 98 -18.11 -33.25 16.33
N PRO A 99 -18.18 -34.58 16.31
CA PRO A 99 -19.23 -35.35 17.02
C PRO A 99 -19.32 -35.05 18.52
N ASP A 100 -18.17 -34.75 19.16
CA ASP A 100 -18.07 -34.56 20.61
C ASP A 100 -17.98 -33.08 21.06
N GLN A 101 -17.80 -32.15 20.14
CA GLN A 101 -17.58 -30.74 20.43
C GLN A 101 -18.07 -29.85 19.30
N THR A 102 -19.04 -28.96 19.55
CA THR A 102 -19.56 -28.01 18.56
C THR A 102 -18.78 -26.68 18.52
N PHE A 103 -18.12 -26.28 19.62
CA PHE A 103 -17.41 -25.03 19.72
C PHE A 103 -16.07 -25.19 20.47
N ASP A 104 -15.00 -24.67 19.84
CA ASP A 104 -13.70 -24.44 20.47
C ASP A 104 -13.50 -22.95 20.73
N TRP A 105 -13.96 -22.46 21.87
CA TRP A 105 -13.88 -21.05 22.24
C TRP A 105 -12.45 -20.54 22.38
N THR A 106 -11.48 -21.41 22.66
CA THR A 106 -10.07 -21.03 22.75
C THR A 106 -9.52 -20.62 21.39
N ALA A 107 -9.80 -21.41 20.34
CA ALA A 107 -9.38 -21.08 18.98
C ALA A 107 -9.98 -19.76 18.51
N GLY A 108 -11.30 -19.57 18.74
CA GLY A 108 -11.98 -18.34 18.39
C GLY A 108 -11.46 -17.10 19.12
N ALA A 109 -11.24 -17.22 20.45
CA ALA A 109 -10.73 -16.14 21.26
C ALA A 109 -9.30 -15.74 20.86
N LEU A 110 -8.42 -16.71 20.58
CA LEU A 110 -7.04 -16.43 20.15
C LEU A 110 -7.02 -15.78 18.75
N THR A 111 -7.84 -16.28 17.80
CA THR A 111 -7.95 -15.68 16.47
C THR A 111 -8.46 -14.23 16.53
N ALA A 112 -9.50 -13.98 17.35
CA ALA A 112 -10.02 -12.62 17.55
C ALA A 112 -9.02 -11.71 18.28
N THR A 113 -8.23 -12.25 19.22
CA THR A 113 -7.14 -11.50 19.86
C THR A 113 -6.05 -11.14 18.85
N ALA A 114 -5.64 -12.08 18.00
CA ALA A 114 -4.69 -11.82 16.94
C ALA A 114 -5.22 -10.76 15.98
N PHE A 115 -6.50 -10.85 15.59
CA PHE A 115 -7.18 -9.84 14.77
C PHE A 115 -7.15 -8.45 15.42
N ALA A 116 -7.53 -8.35 16.69
CA ALA A 116 -7.51 -7.07 17.40
C ALA A 116 -6.09 -6.48 17.49
N VAL A 117 -5.09 -7.30 17.83
CA VAL A 117 -3.69 -6.88 17.89
C VAL A 117 -3.19 -6.43 16.52
N GLY A 118 -3.50 -7.15 15.44
CA GLY A 118 -3.15 -6.77 14.08
C GLY A 118 -3.78 -5.44 13.67
N GLY A 119 -5.07 -5.26 13.94
CA GLY A 119 -5.78 -4.01 13.67
C GLY A 119 -5.21 -2.82 14.44
N LEU A 120 -4.99 -2.97 15.74
CA LEU A 120 -4.38 -1.92 16.56
C LEU A 120 -2.95 -1.58 16.10
N THR A 121 -2.16 -2.58 15.71
CA THR A 121 -0.81 -2.35 15.20
C THR A 121 -0.84 -1.58 13.87
N SER A 122 -1.79 -1.89 12.99
CA SER A 122 -2.00 -1.16 11.74
C SER A 122 -2.41 0.31 11.99
N MET A 123 -3.31 0.56 12.94
CA MET A 123 -3.66 1.93 13.36
C MET A 123 -2.43 2.69 13.88
N VAL A 124 -1.61 2.07 14.71
CA VAL A 124 -0.37 2.69 15.23
C VAL A 124 0.60 2.97 14.08
N ALA A 125 0.77 2.05 13.13
CA ALA A 125 1.64 2.24 11.97
C ALA A 125 1.16 3.41 11.09
N GLY A 126 -0.13 3.51 10.77
CA GLY A 126 -0.72 4.63 10.04
C GLY A 126 -0.58 5.96 10.77
N TYR A 127 -0.85 5.98 12.09
CA TYR A 127 -0.66 7.17 12.93
C TYR A 127 0.78 7.66 12.92
N LEU A 128 1.76 6.77 13.12
CA LEU A 128 3.17 7.12 13.11
C LEU A 128 3.59 7.70 11.75
N GLY A 129 3.20 7.04 10.65
CA GLY A 129 3.51 7.50 9.30
C GLY A 129 2.98 8.90 9.02
N MET A 130 1.69 9.10 9.25
CA MET A 130 1.05 10.39 9.03
C MET A 130 1.64 11.50 9.90
N MET A 131 1.81 11.26 11.19
CA MET A 131 2.33 12.31 12.09
C MET A 131 3.78 12.68 11.78
N VAL A 132 4.59 11.71 11.34
CA VAL A 132 5.98 11.97 10.90
C VAL A 132 5.99 12.73 9.58
N ALA A 133 5.12 12.40 8.63
CA ALA A 133 5.00 13.13 7.36
C ALA A 133 4.58 14.58 7.60
N VAL A 134 3.47 14.82 8.30
CA VAL A 134 2.99 16.16 8.66
C VAL A 134 4.07 16.97 9.39
N TYR A 135 4.78 16.33 10.33
CA TYR A 135 5.90 16.96 11.03
C TYR A 135 7.03 17.35 10.09
N SER A 136 7.28 16.56 9.05
CA SER A 136 8.44 16.70 8.16
C SER A 136 8.17 17.63 6.98
N ASN A 137 6.92 17.79 6.53
CA ASN A 137 6.55 18.61 5.37
C ASN A 137 7.13 20.03 5.48
N ALA A 138 6.76 20.80 6.50
CA ALA A 138 7.26 22.16 6.72
C ALA A 138 8.79 22.22 6.95
N ARG A 139 9.39 21.17 7.49
CA ARG A 139 10.83 21.07 7.69
C ARG A 139 11.58 20.82 6.41
N THR A 140 10.99 20.07 5.50
CA THR A 140 11.49 19.87 4.14
C THR A 140 11.44 21.17 3.35
N THR A 141 10.31 21.93 3.45
CA THR A 141 10.20 23.29 2.90
C THR A 141 11.32 24.20 3.40
N VAL A 142 11.52 24.28 4.71
CA VAL A 142 12.60 25.10 5.32
C VAL A 142 13.98 24.67 4.84
N SER A 143 14.19 23.38 4.64
CA SER A 143 15.46 22.84 4.14
C SER A 143 15.70 23.20 2.67
N ALA A 144 14.65 23.19 1.85
CA ALA A 144 14.69 23.53 0.44
C ALA A 144 14.99 25.02 0.17
N MET A 145 14.67 25.89 1.13
CA MET A 145 14.95 27.33 1.03
C MET A 145 16.44 27.69 1.07
N LYS A 146 17.33 26.74 1.37
CA LYS A 146 18.77 26.99 1.38
C LYS A 146 19.31 27.05 -0.04
N GLU A 147 20.27 27.98 -0.26
CA GLU A 147 20.78 28.27 -1.60
C GLU A 147 21.54 27.08 -2.24
N GLY A 148 21.29 26.88 -3.54
CA GLY A 148 22.04 26.01 -4.42
C GLY A 148 22.02 24.53 -3.99
N ALA A 149 23.13 23.81 -4.20
CA ALA A 149 23.26 22.39 -3.89
C ALA A 149 22.96 22.02 -2.41
N ARG A 150 23.10 22.96 -1.49
CA ARG A 150 22.81 22.74 -0.08
C ARG A 150 21.31 22.57 0.18
N GLY A 151 20.48 23.33 -0.52
CA GLY A 151 19.00 23.18 -0.46
C GLY A 151 18.59 21.77 -0.92
N TRP A 152 19.12 21.30 -2.06
CA TRP A 152 18.86 19.95 -2.56
C TRP A 152 19.30 18.85 -1.58
N ILE A 153 20.51 18.94 -1.04
CA ILE A 153 21.06 17.97 -0.08
C ILE A 153 20.18 17.87 1.17
N GLU A 154 19.85 19.01 1.75
CA GLU A 154 19.17 19.05 3.05
C GLU A 154 17.68 18.71 2.91
N SER A 155 17.01 19.18 1.85
CA SER A 155 15.59 18.83 1.61
C SER A 155 15.42 17.35 1.31
N PHE A 156 16.22 16.79 0.40
CA PHE A 156 16.23 15.37 0.12
C PHE A 156 16.48 14.55 1.39
N ASN A 157 17.53 14.87 2.15
CA ASN A 157 17.85 14.15 3.38
C ASN A 157 16.74 14.26 4.42
N THR A 158 16.05 15.39 4.52
CA THR A 158 14.95 15.58 5.47
C THR A 158 13.76 14.70 5.12
N ALA A 159 13.29 14.76 3.87
CA ALA A 159 12.16 13.98 3.40
C ALA A 159 12.49 12.46 3.38
N PHE A 160 13.67 12.06 2.89
CA PHE A 160 14.08 10.66 2.83
C PHE A 160 14.27 10.04 4.23
N ARG A 161 14.84 10.79 5.18
CA ARG A 161 14.92 10.36 6.58
C ARG A 161 13.56 10.21 7.23
N ALA A 162 12.64 11.13 6.96
CA ALA A 162 11.27 11.03 7.45
C ALA A 162 10.54 9.79 6.88
N GLY A 163 10.69 9.51 5.59
CA GLY A 163 10.24 8.26 4.99
C GLY A 163 10.87 7.03 5.65
N GLY A 164 12.18 7.09 5.95
CA GLY A 164 12.90 6.07 6.69
C GLY A 164 12.34 5.82 8.10
N VAL A 165 11.92 6.87 8.82
CA VAL A 165 11.25 6.69 10.14
C VAL A 165 10.04 5.79 10.01
N MET A 166 9.21 6.02 9.00
CA MET A 166 8.05 5.18 8.74
C MET A 166 8.46 3.76 8.34
N GLY A 167 9.38 3.63 7.37
CA GLY A 167 9.81 2.33 6.86
C GLY A 167 10.38 1.42 7.95
N PHE A 168 11.33 1.91 8.73
CA PHE A 168 11.93 1.14 9.84
C PHE A 168 10.96 0.96 11.01
N GLY A 169 10.21 1.99 11.38
CA GLY A 169 9.22 1.92 12.45
C GLY A 169 8.15 0.87 12.19
N LEU A 170 7.54 0.90 11.00
CA LEU A 170 6.48 -0.02 10.59
C LEU A 170 6.99 -1.46 10.50
N THR A 171 8.09 -1.68 9.77
CA THR A 171 8.63 -3.04 9.55
C THR A 171 9.06 -3.68 10.87
N SER A 172 9.71 -2.91 11.77
CA SER A 172 10.14 -3.38 13.07
C SER A 172 8.96 -3.65 14.01
N LEU A 173 7.96 -2.78 14.01
CA LEU A 173 6.74 -2.96 14.81
C LEU A 173 5.99 -4.22 14.37
N ALA A 174 5.81 -4.41 13.06
CA ALA A 174 5.17 -5.60 12.51
C ALA A 174 5.90 -6.88 12.92
N LEU A 175 7.23 -6.89 12.80
CA LEU A 175 8.07 -8.03 13.14
C LEU A 175 7.99 -8.38 14.63
N LEU A 176 8.18 -7.39 15.52
CA LEU A 176 8.21 -7.60 16.97
C LEU A 176 6.85 -8.01 17.53
N VAL A 177 5.78 -7.33 17.13
CA VAL A 177 4.42 -7.64 17.63
C VAL A 177 4.01 -9.04 17.20
N LEU A 178 4.26 -9.40 15.92
CA LEU A 178 3.96 -10.75 15.44
C LEU A 178 4.77 -11.81 16.19
N PHE A 179 6.07 -11.58 16.42
CA PHE A 179 6.92 -12.49 17.19
C PHE A 179 6.42 -12.68 18.63
N ILE A 180 6.07 -11.58 19.32
CA ILE A 180 5.52 -11.63 20.67
C ILE A 180 4.20 -12.41 20.70
N LEU A 181 3.32 -12.16 19.72
CA LEU A 181 2.03 -12.84 19.61
C LEU A 181 2.20 -14.35 19.41
N ILE A 182 3.11 -14.77 18.51
CA ILE A 182 3.46 -16.18 18.31
C ILE A 182 3.90 -16.82 19.63
N LYS A 183 4.80 -16.17 20.35
CA LYS A 183 5.34 -16.70 21.64
C LYS A 183 4.27 -16.74 22.73
N ALA A 184 3.35 -15.79 22.75
CA ALA A 184 2.23 -15.80 23.68
C ALA A 184 1.27 -16.97 23.39
N PHE A 185 0.94 -17.22 22.13
CA PHE A 185 0.04 -18.30 21.73
C PHE A 185 0.66 -19.69 21.82
N GLU A 186 1.99 -19.80 21.73
CA GLU A 186 2.74 -21.06 21.95
C GLU A 186 2.42 -21.70 23.31
N THR A 187 2.08 -20.89 24.33
CA THR A 187 1.73 -21.37 25.66
C THR A 187 0.45 -22.20 25.66
N GLN A 188 -0.48 -21.94 24.72
CA GLN A 188 -1.73 -22.68 24.54
C GLN A 188 -1.64 -23.74 23.45
N TYR A 189 -0.95 -23.43 22.38
CA TYR A 189 -0.72 -24.31 21.22
C TYR A 189 0.76 -24.56 21.00
N PRO A 190 1.39 -25.54 21.69
CA PRO A 190 2.79 -25.87 21.52
C PRO A 190 3.11 -26.25 20.07
N LEU A 191 4.22 -25.73 19.53
CA LEU A 191 4.65 -25.94 18.13
C LEU A 191 4.70 -27.43 17.74
N ALA A 192 5.23 -28.27 18.62
CA ALA A 192 5.44 -29.69 18.32
C ALA A 192 4.15 -30.51 18.13
N THR A 193 3.02 -30.08 18.72
CA THR A 193 1.78 -30.86 18.75
C THR A 193 0.58 -30.14 18.11
N HIS A 194 0.61 -28.82 18.08
CA HIS A 194 -0.53 -27.98 17.65
C HIS A 194 -0.09 -26.86 16.70
N SER A 195 0.96 -27.09 15.88
CA SER A 195 1.50 -26.12 14.95
C SER A 195 0.43 -25.54 14.00
N LYS A 196 -0.49 -26.38 13.49
CA LYS A 196 -1.57 -25.96 12.59
C LYS A 196 -2.49 -24.96 13.30
N GLN A 197 -3.01 -25.29 14.49
CA GLN A 197 -3.89 -24.42 15.26
C GLN A 197 -3.20 -23.11 15.66
N LEU A 198 -1.92 -23.17 16.02
CA LEU A 198 -1.12 -22.01 16.37
C LEU A 198 -1.11 -20.98 15.21
N PHE A 199 -0.72 -21.39 14.02
CA PHE A 199 -0.58 -20.46 12.91
C PHE A 199 -1.90 -20.08 12.25
N GLU A 200 -2.92 -20.91 12.35
CA GLU A 200 -4.29 -20.56 11.99
C GLU A 200 -4.83 -19.43 12.86
N ALA A 201 -4.61 -19.50 14.18
CA ALA A 201 -4.99 -18.41 15.09
C ALA A 201 -4.16 -17.13 14.80
N ILE A 202 -2.85 -17.26 14.52
CA ILE A 202 -1.97 -16.16 14.16
C ILE A 202 -2.39 -15.48 12.84
N ALA A 203 -3.01 -16.18 11.91
CA ALA A 203 -3.52 -15.57 10.67
C ALA A 203 -4.52 -14.42 10.93
N GLY A 204 -5.19 -14.43 12.09
CA GLY A 204 -5.99 -13.30 12.56
C GLY A 204 -5.22 -11.98 12.60
N TYR A 205 -3.91 -12.00 12.88
CA TYR A 205 -3.07 -10.80 12.90
C TYR A 205 -3.00 -10.12 11.52
N GLY A 206 -2.79 -10.89 10.45
CA GLY A 206 -2.84 -10.39 9.08
C GLY A 206 -4.23 -9.87 8.72
N LEU A 207 -5.29 -10.61 9.10
CA LEU A 207 -6.68 -10.18 8.88
C LEU A 207 -6.97 -8.84 9.54
N GLY A 208 -6.54 -8.63 10.78
CA GLY A 208 -6.71 -7.38 11.50
C GLY A 208 -5.98 -6.22 10.81
N GLY A 209 -4.72 -6.43 10.47
CA GLY A 209 -3.90 -5.44 9.76
C GLY A 209 -4.54 -4.97 8.45
N SER A 210 -4.93 -5.89 7.59
CA SER A 210 -5.52 -5.58 6.28
C SER A 210 -6.94 -5.06 6.35
N SER A 211 -7.72 -5.45 7.37
CA SER A 211 -9.05 -4.86 7.56
C SER A 211 -8.97 -3.37 7.87
N ILE A 212 -8.04 -2.94 8.71
CA ILE A 212 -7.81 -1.53 9.00
C ILE A 212 -7.18 -0.81 7.81
N ALA A 213 -6.24 -1.47 7.12
CA ALA A 213 -5.65 -0.95 5.89
C ALA A 213 -6.70 -0.64 4.81
N LEU A 214 -7.75 -1.46 4.70
CA LEU A 214 -8.86 -1.21 3.76
C LEU A 214 -9.54 0.13 4.06
N PHE A 215 -9.89 0.39 5.31
CA PHE A 215 -10.52 1.65 5.70
C PHE A 215 -9.57 2.82 5.48
N GLY A 216 -8.32 2.74 5.94
CA GLY A 216 -7.30 3.77 5.74
C GLY A 216 -7.04 4.08 4.27
N ARG A 217 -6.93 3.06 3.41
CA ARG A 217 -6.62 3.27 1.98
C ARG A 217 -7.83 3.75 1.19
N VAL A 218 -9.02 3.19 1.42
CA VAL A 218 -10.26 3.62 0.75
C VAL A 218 -10.72 4.98 1.29
N GLY A 219 -10.81 5.14 2.61
CA GLY A 219 -11.22 6.39 3.24
C GLY A 219 -10.22 7.51 2.97
N GLY A 220 -8.93 7.26 3.18
CA GLY A 220 -7.86 8.21 2.87
C GLY A 220 -7.81 8.60 1.41
N GLY A 221 -7.91 7.64 0.49
CA GLY A 221 -7.94 7.91 -0.95
C GLY A 221 -9.16 8.71 -1.40
N ILE A 222 -10.35 8.45 -0.83
CA ILE A 222 -11.55 9.26 -1.10
C ILE A 222 -11.37 10.67 -0.53
N TYR A 223 -10.79 10.80 0.67
CA TYR A 223 -10.54 12.09 1.30
C TYR A 223 -9.61 12.96 0.44
N THR A 224 -8.41 12.44 0.15
CA THR A 224 -7.40 13.21 -0.59
C THR A 224 -7.90 13.61 -1.97
N LYS A 225 -8.50 12.69 -2.71
CA LYS A 225 -8.96 13.02 -4.07
C LYS A 225 -10.28 13.78 -4.12
N ALA A 226 -11.08 13.77 -3.07
CA ALA A 226 -12.19 14.73 -2.93
C ALA A 226 -11.69 16.15 -2.73
N ALA A 227 -10.64 16.34 -1.95
CA ALA A 227 -10.03 17.64 -1.70
C ALA A 227 -9.28 18.14 -2.95
N ASP A 228 -8.38 17.35 -3.51
CA ASP A 228 -7.56 17.63 -4.69
C ASP A 228 -8.42 17.92 -5.94
N VAL A 229 -9.23 16.96 -6.39
CA VAL A 229 -10.16 17.15 -7.53
C VAL A 229 -11.13 18.30 -7.29
N GLY A 230 -11.59 18.47 -6.04
CA GLY A 230 -12.46 19.59 -5.65
C GLY A 230 -11.76 20.93 -5.73
N ALA A 231 -10.51 21.02 -5.26
CA ALA A 231 -9.67 22.22 -5.34
C ALA A 231 -9.35 22.58 -6.80
N ASP A 232 -8.95 21.56 -7.60
CA ASP A 232 -8.60 21.72 -9.00
C ASP A 232 -9.79 22.13 -9.87
N LEU A 233 -10.93 21.47 -9.74
CA LEU A 233 -12.13 21.85 -10.50
C LEU A 233 -12.63 23.23 -10.13
N ALA A 234 -12.65 23.60 -8.86
CA ALA A 234 -13.11 24.93 -8.44
C ALA A 234 -12.07 26.01 -8.77
N GLY A 235 -10.79 25.78 -8.46
CA GLY A 235 -9.71 26.74 -8.65
C GLY A 235 -9.27 26.86 -10.10
N LYS A 236 -8.65 25.82 -10.64
CA LYS A 236 -8.01 25.85 -11.97
C LYS A 236 -9.02 25.93 -13.12
N VAL A 237 -10.11 25.12 -13.07
CA VAL A 237 -11.02 24.99 -14.19
C VAL A 237 -12.11 26.06 -14.20
N VAL A 238 -12.68 26.38 -13.03
CA VAL A 238 -13.82 27.33 -12.93
C VAL A 238 -13.34 28.75 -12.74
N GLU A 239 -12.48 29.01 -11.72
CA GLU A 239 -12.07 30.38 -11.35
C GLU A 239 -10.72 30.77 -11.98
N ASN A 240 -10.00 29.84 -12.60
CA ASN A 240 -8.71 30.02 -13.28
C ASN A 240 -7.64 30.64 -12.36
N ILE A 241 -7.63 30.23 -11.09
CA ILE A 241 -6.56 30.53 -10.12
C ILE A 241 -5.50 29.43 -10.14
N PRO A 242 -4.23 29.72 -9.80
CA PRO A 242 -3.15 28.74 -9.74
C PRO A 242 -3.45 27.55 -8.80
N GLU A 243 -2.72 26.45 -8.98
CA GLU A 243 -2.64 25.34 -8.03
C GLU A 243 -2.06 25.85 -6.71
N ASP A 244 -2.44 25.26 -5.60
CA ASP A 244 -2.00 25.63 -4.25
C ASP A 244 -2.13 27.12 -3.91
N ASP A 245 -3.01 27.84 -4.61
CA ASP A 245 -3.24 29.26 -4.32
C ASP A 245 -3.87 29.41 -2.93
N PRO A 246 -3.29 30.27 -2.07
CA PRO A 246 -3.78 30.46 -0.70
C PRO A 246 -5.20 31.05 -0.59
N ARG A 247 -5.76 31.55 -1.68
CA ARG A 247 -7.15 31.96 -1.76
C ARG A 247 -8.13 30.83 -1.86
N ASN A 248 -7.69 29.67 -2.35
CA ASN A 248 -8.53 28.48 -2.48
C ASN A 248 -8.74 27.83 -1.11
N PRO A 249 -9.98 27.78 -0.58
CA PRO A 249 -10.24 27.20 0.73
C PRO A 249 -9.93 25.71 0.85
N ALA A 250 -9.87 25.00 -0.27
CA ALA A 250 -9.66 23.55 -0.30
C ALA A 250 -8.18 23.14 -0.26
N THR A 251 -7.22 24.06 -0.53
CA THR A 251 -5.80 23.73 -0.62
C THR A 251 -5.22 23.09 0.65
N ILE A 252 -5.62 23.58 1.84
CA ILE A 252 -5.17 22.94 3.10
C ILE A 252 -5.80 21.55 3.26
N ALA A 253 -7.06 21.36 2.84
CA ALA A 253 -7.68 20.04 2.88
C ALA A 253 -6.99 19.06 1.94
N ASP A 254 -6.51 19.52 0.80
CA ASP A 254 -5.73 18.76 -0.16
C ASP A 254 -4.39 18.31 0.45
N ASN A 255 -3.59 19.22 0.98
CA ASN A 255 -2.35 18.89 1.69
C ASN A 255 -2.55 17.98 2.92
N VAL A 256 -3.68 18.06 3.62
CA VAL A 256 -4.06 17.08 4.64
C VAL A 256 -4.30 15.71 3.98
N GLY A 257 -4.96 15.69 2.83
CA GLY A 257 -5.31 14.51 2.09
C GLY A 257 -4.10 13.65 1.72
N ASP A 258 -3.05 14.24 1.17
CA ASP A 258 -1.82 13.53 0.81
C ASP A 258 -1.19 12.80 2.01
N ASN A 259 -1.20 13.46 3.19
CA ASN A 259 -0.72 12.79 4.41
C ASN A 259 -1.64 11.65 4.85
N VAL A 260 -2.94 11.76 4.62
CA VAL A 260 -3.95 10.75 4.97
C VAL A 260 -3.91 9.58 3.98
N GLY A 261 -4.10 9.85 2.69
CA GLY A 261 -4.23 8.85 1.64
C GLY A 261 -2.90 8.17 1.30
N ASP A 262 -1.89 9.01 1.02
CA ASP A 262 -0.65 8.53 0.43
C ASP A 262 0.41 8.16 1.46
N VAL A 263 0.31 8.63 2.69
CA VAL A 263 1.20 8.19 3.75
C VAL A 263 0.53 7.22 4.72
N ALA A 264 -0.53 7.63 5.42
CA ALA A 264 -1.15 6.77 6.43
C ALA A 264 -1.82 5.54 5.83
N GLY A 265 -2.59 5.71 4.74
CA GLY A 265 -3.26 4.63 4.03
C GLY A 265 -2.28 3.63 3.42
N MET A 266 -1.22 4.12 2.76
CA MET A 266 -0.17 3.27 2.19
C MET A 266 0.60 2.50 3.27
N GLY A 267 0.93 3.16 4.38
CA GLY A 267 1.63 2.51 5.48
C GLY A 267 0.84 1.37 6.11
N SER A 268 -0.44 1.58 6.34
CA SER A 268 -1.35 0.53 6.83
C SER A 268 -1.46 -0.63 5.83
N ASP A 269 -1.50 -0.36 4.52
CA ASP A 269 -1.56 -1.38 3.46
C ASP A 269 -0.29 -2.24 3.42
N LEU A 270 0.89 -1.61 3.44
CA LEU A 270 2.17 -2.32 3.41
C LEU A 270 2.44 -3.08 4.72
N PHE A 271 1.98 -2.57 5.87
CA PHE A 271 1.94 -3.33 7.11
C PHE A 271 1.08 -4.60 6.95
N GLY A 272 -0.14 -4.46 6.44
CA GLY A 272 -1.03 -5.58 6.17
C GLY A 272 -0.38 -6.60 5.23
N SER A 273 0.26 -6.16 4.15
CA SER A 273 0.95 -7.02 3.19
C SER A 273 2.05 -7.86 3.84
N LEU A 274 2.89 -7.24 4.68
CA LEU A 274 3.96 -7.95 5.40
C LEU A 274 3.40 -8.94 6.42
N ALA A 275 2.40 -8.53 7.19
CA ALA A 275 1.75 -9.38 8.19
C ALA A 275 1.11 -10.61 7.53
N GLU A 276 0.35 -10.40 6.45
CA GLU A 276 -0.33 -11.47 5.71
C GLU A 276 0.65 -12.43 5.03
N ALA A 277 1.66 -11.92 4.31
CA ALA A 277 2.67 -12.76 3.66
C ALA A 277 3.41 -13.63 4.68
N THR A 278 3.74 -13.06 5.83
CA THR A 278 4.39 -13.80 6.92
C THR A 278 3.46 -14.84 7.52
N CYS A 279 2.21 -14.47 7.84
CA CYS A 279 1.21 -15.40 8.37
C CYS A 279 0.91 -16.55 7.39
N ALA A 280 0.71 -16.25 6.09
CA ALA A 280 0.49 -17.26 5.06
C ALA A 280 1.67 -18.24 4.96
N THR A 281 2.90 -17.73 4.99
CA THR A 281 4.09 -18.58 4.94
C THR A 281 4.19 -19.48 6.17
N LEU A 282 3.86 -18.97 7.35
CA LEU A 282 3.82 -19.75 8.59
C LEU A 282 2.75 -20.84 8.53
N VAL A 283 1.54 -20.53 8.06
CA VAL A 283 0.47 -21.53 7.88
C VAL A 283 0.91 -22.63 6.91
N ILE A 284 1.47 -22.27 5.75
CA ILE A 284 1.90 -23.24 4.75
C ILE A 284 3.08 -24.08 5.25
N SER A 285 3.96 -23.53 6.08
CA SER A 285 5.11 -24.25 6.65
C SER A 285 4.69 -25.46 7.49
N THR A 286 3.47 -25.46 8.04
CA THR A 286 2.93 -26.61 8.80
C THR A 286 2.69 -27.87 7.96
N GLN A 287 2.72 -27.75 6.65
CA GLN A 287 2.64 -28.90 5.73
C GLN A 287 3.94 -29.72 5.66
N SER A 288 5.03 -29.24 6.25
CA SER A 288 6.30 -29.95 6.29
C SER A 288 6.57 -30.47 7.69
N THR A 289 6.62 -31.79 7.82
CA THR A 289 7.00 -32.47 9.07
C THR A 289 8.44 -32.17 9.45
N GLU A 290 9.33 -32.00 8.47
CA GLU A 290 10.75 -31.72 8.68
C GLU A 290 10.98 -30.29 9.19
N ILE A 291 10.24 -29.29 8.69
CA ILE A 291 10.30 -27.90 9.20
C ILE A 291 9.83 -27.86 10.65
N ILE A 292 8.72 -28.53 10.98
CA ILE A 292 8.19 -28.57 12.35
C ILE A 292 9.14 -29.34 13.27
N ALA A 293 9.70 -30.45 12.81
CA ALA A 293 10.66 -31.25 13.58
C ALA A 293 11.99 -30.50 13.82
N ALA A 294 12.43 -29.65 12.89
CA ALA A 294 13.58 -28.77 13.06
C ALA A 294 13.32 -27.64 14.09
N GLY A 295 12.04 -27.40 14.40
CA GLY A 295 11.60 -26.47 15.44
C GLY A 295 11.68 -25.00 15.02
N TRP A 296 11.74 -24.12 16.02
CA TRP A 296 11.65 -22.68 15.84
C TRP A 296 12.63 -22.05 14.84
N PRO A 297 13.91 -22.48 14.72
CA PRO A 297 14.79 -21.89 13.73
C PRO A 297 14.23 -21.96 12.30
N ALA A 298 13.75 -23.14 11.90
CA ALA A 298 13.21 -23.34 10.55
C ALA A 298 11.87 -22.63 10.35
N VAL A 299 11.00 -22.67 11.34
CA VAL A 299 9.68 -22.02 11.31
C VAL A 299 9.78 -20.49 11.24
N LEU A 300 10.78 -19.88 11.90
CA LEU A 300 11.00 -18.44 11.91
C LEU A 300 11.70 -17.91 10.65
N PHE A 301 12.03 -18.75 9.69
CA PHE A 301 12.68 -18.31 8.44
C PHE A 301 11.98 -17.12 7.76
N PRO A 302 10.64 -17.06 7.66
CA PRO A 302 9.92 -15.88 7.14
C PRO A 302 10.22 -14.58 7.90
N LEU A 303 10.23 -14.65 9.24
CA LEU A 303 10.52 -13.49 10.08
C LEU A 303 11.99 -13.05 9.98
N VAL A 304 12.90 -14.01 9.81
CA VAL A 304 14.34 -13.71 9.66
C VAL A 304 14.65 -13.08 8.31
N ILE A 305 13.89 -13.39 7.23
CA ILE A 305 13.97 -12.65 5.97
C ILE A 305 13.68 -11.17 6.20
N THR A 306 12.57 -10.85 6.86
CA THR A 306 12.22 -9.46 7.22
C THR A 306 13.26 -8.81 8.12
N ALA A 307 13.74 -9.53 9.14
CA ALA A 307 14.80 -9.06 10.06
C ALA A 307 16.09 -8.72 9.29
N THR A 308 16.50 -9.56 8.34
CA THR A 308 17.66 -9.31 7.47
C THR A 308 17.45 -8.05 6.63
N GLY A 309 16.23 -7.86 6.09
CA GLY A 309 15.83 -6.69 5.31
C GLY A 309 15.97 -5.37 6.09
N ILE A 310 15.68 -5.36 7.39
CA ILE A 310 15.88 -4.17 8.24
C ILE A 310 17.35 -3.75 8.27
N PHE A 311 18.29 -4.69 8.50
CA PHE A 311 19.72 -4.37 8.50
C PHE A 311 20.22 -3.93 7.14
N VAL A 312 19.79 -4.59 6.06
CA VAL A 312 20.14 -4.23 4.67
C VAL A 312 19.65 -2.81 4.35
N SER A 313 18.40 -2.52 4.66
CA SER A 313 17.80 -1.20 4.43
C SER A 313 18.53 -0.10 5.20
N ALA A 314 18.93 -0.36 6.44
CA ALA A 314 19.71 0.60 7.23
C ALA A 314 21.08 0.89 6.58
N ALA A 315 21.79 -0.14 6.12
CA ALA A 315 23.07 0.04 5.42
C ALA A 315 22.87 0.87 4.13
N CYS A 316 21.81 0.58 3.36
CA CYS A 316 21.49 1.32 2.14
C CYS A 316 21.07 2.77 2.41
N THR A 317 20.39 3.06 3.52
CA THR A 317 20.04 4.44 3.92
C THR A 317 21.28 5.33 4.06
N PHE A 318 22.38 4.79 4.57
CA PHE A 318 23.66 5.53 4.63
C PHE A 318 24.26 5.81 3.24
N LEU A 319 24.04 4.92 2.25
CA LEU A 319 24.47 5.17 0.88
C LEU A 319 23.75 6.39 0.30
N ALA A 320 22.42 6.52 0.46
CA ALA A 320 21.65 7.64 -0.06
C ALA A 320 21.98 8.97 0.61
N THR A 321 22.21 8.96 1.92
CA THR A 321 22.33 10.19 2.69
C THR A 321 23.75 10.71 2.83
N HIS A 322 24.79 9.86 2.64
CA HIS A 322 26.20 10.22 2.88
C HIS A 322 27.15 9.92 1.71
N VAL A 323 26.89 8.89 0.90
CA VAL A 323 27.79 8.46 -0.18
C VAL A 323 27.35 9.08 -1.52
N TRP A 324 26.10 8.85 -1.91
CA TRP A 324 25.49 9.44 -3.12
C TRP A 324 24.61 10.63 -2.74
N VAL A 325 25.26 11.79 -2.61
CA VAL A 325 24.58 13.01 -2.15
C VAL A 325 23.85 13.67 -3.31
N VAL A 326 22.56 13.94 -3.14
CA VAL A 326 21.71 14.64 -4.12
C VAL A 326 22.09 16.12 -4.15
N LYS A 327 22.60 16.62 -5.27
CA LYS A 327 23.01 18.03 -5.45
C LYS A 327 22.14 18.78 -6.45
N ALA A 328 21.33 18.07 -7.22
CA ALA A 328 20.44 18.61 -8.24
C ALA A 328 19.27 17.65 -8.45
N GLU A 329 18.22 18.12 -9.09
CA GLU A 329 17.02 17.33 -9.43
C GLU A 329 17.35 15.99 -10.10
N LYS A 330 18.20 16.00 -11.11
CA LYS A 330 18.65 14.82 -11.86
C LYS A 330 19.32 13.72 -11.02
N ASP A 331 19.84 14.06 -9.85
CA ASP A 331 20.53 13.11 -8.98
C ASP A 331 19.53 12.30 -8.14
N VAL A 332 18.32 12.83 -7.90
CA VAL A 332 17.27 12.19 -7.07
C VAL A 332 16.91 10.82 -7.62
N GLU A 333 16.50 10.76 -8.89
CA GLU A 333 16.12 9.51 -9.56
C GLU A 333 17.26 8.47 -9.53
N THR A 334 18.49 8.91 -9.78
CA THR A 334 19.67 8.04 -9.75
C THR A 334 19.90 7.47 -8.35
N VAL A 335 19.82 8.30 -7.31
CA VAL A 335 20.04 7.86 -5.93
C VAL A 335 18.96 6.86 -5.49
N LEU A 336 17.70 7.10 -5.82
CA LEU A 336 16.60 6.19 -5.48
C LEU A 336 16.75 4.84 -6.20
N LYS A 337 17.13 4.82 -7.49
CA LYS A 337 17.44 3.59 -8.23
C LYS A 337 18.59 2.79 -7.61
N VAL A 338 19.66 3.49 -7.24
CA VAL A 338 20.80 2.86 -6.55
C VAL A 338 20.37 2.26 -5.21
N GLN A 339 19.44 2.88 -4.48
CA GLN A 339 18.88 2.32 -3.25
C GLN A 339 18.17 0.99 -3.49
N ILE A 340 17.26 0.95 -4.46
CA ILE A 340 16.50 -0.26 -4.80
C ILE A 340 17.44 -1.38 -5.25
N PHE A 341 18.36 -1.07 -6.17
CA PHE A 341 19.28 -2.07 -6.71
C PHE A 341 20.25 -2.59 -5.65
N SER A 342 20.88 -1.71 -4.87
CA SER A 342 21.86 -2.11 -3.84
C SER A 342 21.22 -2.88 -2.70
N SER A 343 20.01 -2.50 -2.26
CA SER A 343 19.29 -3.26 -1.24
C SER A 343 18.86 -4.63 -1.74
N THR A 344 18.39 -4.76 -2.98
CA THR A 344 18.05 -6.04 -3.61
C THR A 344 19.28 -6.95 -3.74
N ALA A 345 20.41 -6.41 -4.22
CA ALA A 345 21.63 -7.17 -4.39
C ALA A 345 22.21 -7.65 -3.05
N LEU A 346 22.25 -6.77 -2.05
CA LEU A 346 22.76 -7.10 -0.72
C LEU A 346 21.85 -8.12 -0.02
N MET A 347 20.53 -7.94 -0.13
CA MET A 347 19.56 -8.89 0.40
C MET A 347 19.71 -10.27 -0.24
N THR A 348 19.90 -10.33 -1.57
CA THR A 348 20.16 -11.58 -2.31
C THR A 348 21.39 -12.31 -1.75
N ALA A 349 22.47 -11.58 -1.51
CA ALA A 349 23.70 -12.17 -0.95
C ALA A 349 23.51 -12.71 0.46
N LEU A 350 22.73 -12.03 1.31
CA LEU A 350 22.53 -12.40 2.71
C LEU A 350 21.49 -13.50 2.93
N VAL A 351 20.49 -13.62 2.06
CA VAL A 351 19.47 -14.68 2.20
C VAL A 351 20.07 -16.07 1.98
N VAL A 352 21.14 -16.22 1.19
CA VAL A 352 21.81 -17.53 1.01
C VAL A 352 22.29 -18.10 2.34
N PRO A 353 23.22 -17.44 3.10
CA PRO A 353 23.67 -17.97 4.37
C PRO A 353 22.54 -18.10 5.39
N VAL A 354 21.53 -17.23 5.36
CA VAL A 354 20.36 -17.29 6.26
C VAL A 354 19.55 -18.57 5.98
N ALA A 355 19.33 -18.94 4.72
CA ALA A 355 18.59 -20.17 4.37
C ALA A 355 19.33 -21.42 4.88
N TYR A 356 20.66 -21.50 4.69
CA TYR A 356 21.45 -22.63 5.20
C TYR A 356 21.60 -22.64 6.73
N TRP A 357 21.52 -21.49 7.36
CA TRP A 357 21.59 -21.38 8.82
C TRP A 357 20.33 -21.89 9.52
N LEU A 358 19.15 -21.65 8.92
CA LEU A 358 17.85 -21.91 9.56
C LEU A 358 17.15 -23.16 9.06
N LEU A 359 17.17 -23.42 7.75
CA LEU A 359 16.39 -24.51 7.16
C LEU A 359 17.09 -25.85 7.24
N PRO A 360 16.34 -26.97 7.36
CA PRO A 360 16.89 -28.33 7.23
C PRO A 360 17.55 -28.53 5.86
N ALA A 361 18.53 -29.44 5.79
CA ALA A 361 19.23 -29.76 4.54
C ALA A 361 18.27 -30.24 3.45
N GLU A 362 17.24 -30.99 3.83
CA GLU A 362 16.15 -31.45 2.99
C GLU A 362 14.85 -31.38 3.78
N PHE A 363 13.76 -30.98 3.12
CA PHE A 363 12.41 -30.97 3.66
C PHE A 363 11.39 -31.12 2.53
N VAL A 364 10.21 -31.63 2.86
CA VAL A 364 9.14 -31.89 1.87
C VAL A 364 7.92 -31.06 2.23
N ILE A 365 7.39 -30.34 1.26
CA ILE A 365 6.15 -29.59 1.40
C ILE A 365 5.00 -30.37 0.80
N ALA A 366 3.90 -30.51 1.55
CA ALA A 366 2.67 -31.22 1.14
C ALA A 366 2.91 -32.66 0.67
N GLY A 367 4.00 -33.33 1.11
CA GLY A 367 4.33 -34.67 0.74
C GLY A 367 4.80 -34.88 -0.72
N VAL A 368 4.94 -33.79 -1.50
CA VAL A 368 5.22 -33.81 -2.94
C VAL A 368 6.47 -33.02 -3.31
N TYR A 369 6.65 -31.85 -2.76
CA TYR A 369 7.71 -30.93 -3.18
C TYR A 369 8.95 -31.12 -2.31
N HIS A 370 9.98 -31.79 -2.85
CA HIS A 370 11.28 -31.92 -2.20
C HIS A 370 12.08 -30.63 -2.29
N CYS A 371 12.38 -30.05 -1.18
CA CYS A 371 12.99 -28.73 -1.07
C CYS A 371 14.33 -28.78 -0.33
N THR A 372 15.21 -27.84 -0.64
CA THR A 372 16.49 -27.62 0.02
C THR A 372 16.65 -26.14 0.32
N PRO A 373 17.56 -25.71 1.22
CA PRO A 373 17.80 -24.29 1.51
C PRO A 373 18.06 -23.45 0.24
N ILE A 374 18.81 -23.98 -0.72
CA ILE A 374 19.09 -23.27 -1.99
C ILE A 374 17.83 -23.10 -2.85
N ARG A 375 16.91 -24.06 -2.84
CA ARG A 375 15.63 -23.95 -3.55
C ARG A 375 14.73 -22.90 -2.89
N ALA A 376 14.68 -22.87 -1.55
CA ALA A 376 13.98 -21.82 -0.81
C ALA A 376 14.58 -20.43 -1.12
N PHE A 377 15.91 -20.32 -1.18
CA PHE A 377 16.59 -19.10 -1.62
C PHE A 377 16.16 -18.66 -3.03
N TYR A 378 16.09 -19.58 -4.02
CA TYR A 378 15.63 -19.21 -5.37
C TYR A 378 14.22 -18.63 -5.37
N CYS A 379 13.32 -19.13 -4.51
CA CYS A 379 11.98 -18.57 -4.37
C CYS A 379 12.02 -17.13 -3.84
N VAL A 380 12.82 -16.86 -2.82
CA VAL A 380 13.00 -15.48 -2.29
C VAL A 380 13.67 -14.58 -3.33
N ALA A 381 14.71 -15.06 -4.00
CA ALA A 381 15.45 -14.29 -4.99
C ALA A 381 14.58 -13.87 -6.19
N VAL A 382 13.73 -14.77 -6.71
CA VAL A 382 12.83 -14.43 -7.83
C VAL A 382 11.82 -13.36 -7.42
N GLY A 383 11.37 -13.35 -6.15
CA GLY A 383 10.55 -12.28 -5.61
C GLY A 383 11.30 -10.96 -5.50
N LEU A 384 12.49 -10.95 -4.92
CA LEU A 384 13.34 -9.75 -4.78
C LEU A 384 13.61 -9.07 -6.14
N TRP A 385 14.11 -9.85 -7.11
CA TRP A 385 14.42 -9.33 -8.44
C TRP A 385 13.17 -9.02 -9.26
N GLY A 386 12.09 -9.79 -9.04
CA GLY A 386 10.79 -9.50 -9.62
C GLY A 386 10.28 -8.12 -9.21
N GLY A 387 10.35 -7.80 -7.91
CA GLY A 387 10.00 -6.48 -7.39
C GLY A 387 10.83 -5.35 -7.98
N CYS A 388 12.15 -5.56 -8.06
CA CYS A 388 13.07 -4.61 -8.67
C CYS A 388 12.72 -4.33 -10.15
N VAL A 389 12.47 -5.37 -10.95
CA VAL A 389 12.08 -5.24 -12.37
C VAL A 389 10.74 -4.52 -12.52
N VAL A 390 9.74 -4.89 -11.71
CA VAL A 390 8.43 -4.23 -11.73
C VAL A 390 8.57 -2.75 -11.40
N GLY A 391 9.38 -2.36 -10.41
CA GLY A 391 9.64 -0.98 -10.06
C GLY A 391 10.23 -0.18 -11.23
N PHE A 392 11.26 -0.69 -11.89
CA PHE A 392 11.87 -0.02 -13.07
C PHE A 392 10.92 0.08 -14.26
N VAL A 393 10.10 -0.93 -14.49
CA VAL A 393 9.10 -0.91 -15.58
C VAL A 393 7.99 0.08 -15.28
N THR A 394 7.53 0.14 -14.04
CA THR A 394 6.54 1.15 -13.60
C THR A 394 7.09 2.55 -13.83
N GLU A 395 8.31 2.83 -13.40
CA GLU A 395 8.98 4.10 -13.64
C GLU A 395 9.07 4.43 -15.14
N TYR A 396 9.44 3.46 -15.99
CA TYR A 396 9.52 3.68 -17.45
C TYR A 396 8.18 4.14 -18.04
N PHE A 397 7.05 3.65 -17.53
CA PHE A 397 5.72 4.00 -18.01
C PHE A 397 5.10 5.21 -17.31
N THR A 398 5.61 5.64 -16.16
CA THR A 398 5.01 6.73 -15.37
C THR A 398 5.89 7.98 -15.28
N SER A 399 7.22 7.89 -15.49
CA SER A 399 8.10 9.05 -15.39
C SER A 399 8.18 9.82 -16.71
N HIS A 400 8.14 11.15 -16.62
CA HIS A 400 8.36 12.08 -17.76
C HIS A 400 9.80 12.06 -18.32
N SER A 401 10.74 11.39 -17.65
CA SER A 401 12.07 11.13 -18.18
C SER A 401 12.05 10.23 -19.41
N TYR A 402 10.98 9.46 -19.62
CA TYR A 402 10.85 8.48 -20.68
C TYR A 402 9.80 8.85 -21.75
N HIS A 403 9.96 8.22 -22.93
CA HIS A 403 9.12 8.49 -24.09
C HIS A 403 7.61 8.28 -23.87
N PRO A 404 7.12 7.22 -23.18
CA PRO A 404 5.68 6.98 -23.07
C PRO A 404 4.90 8.14 -22.45
N VAL A 405 5.40 8.74 -21.38
CA VAL A 405 4.74 9.89 -20.72
C VAL A 405 4.83 11.15 -21.59
N ARG A 406 5.97 11.36 -22.27
CA ARG A 406 6.12 12.48 -23.21
C ARG A 406 5.14 12.40 -24.38
N GLU A 407 4.86 11.18 -24.86
CA GLU A 407 3.86 10.94 -25.90
C GLU A 407 2.44 11.32 -25.41
N VAL A 408 2.08 10.98 -24.16
CA VAL A 408 0.82 11.41 -23.53
C VAL A 408 0.77 12.94 -23.41
N ALA A 409 1.85 13.60 -23.02
CA ALA A 409 1.92 15.05 -22.94
C ALA A 409 1.76 15.73 -24.31
N GLN A 410 2.37 15.15 -25.36
CA GLN A 410 2.21 15.64 -26.74
C GLN A 410 0.77 15.44 -27.25
N ALA A 411 0.10 14.33 -26.87
CA ALA A 411 -1.28 14.09 -27.27
C ALA A 411 -2.27 15.16 -26.76
N CYS A 412 -1.89 15.95 -25.75
CA CYS A 412 -2.65 17.09 -25.26
C CYS A 412 -2.77 18.22 -26.29
N GLU A 413 -1.94 18.26 -27.34
CA GLU A 413 -2.00 19.22 -28.43
C GLU A 413 -3.35 19.15 -29.17
N THR A 414 -3.90 17.95 -29.33
CA THR A 414 -5.18 17.74 -29.98
C THR A 414 -6.39 17.79 -29.03
N GLY A 415 -6.15 17.95 -27.74
CA GLY A 415 -7.14 18.16 -26.69
C GLY A 415 -7.23 17.04 -25.66
N ALA A 416 -8.13 17.21 -24.68
CA ALA A 416 -8.29 16.30 -23.56
C ALA A 416 -8.72 14.88 -23.98
N ALA A 417 -9.53 14.73 -25.02
CA ALA A 417 -10.02 13.42 -25.46
C ALA A 417 -8.86 12.49 -25.91
N THR A 418 -7.94 13.02 -26.69
CA THR A 418 -6.74 12.29 -27.12
C THR A 418 -5.81 11.99 -25.96
N ASN A 419 -5.61 12.93 -25.05
CA ASN A 419 -4.87 12.69 -23.81
C ASN A 419 -5.45 11.49 -23.03
N ILE A 420 -6.77 11.42 -22.84
CA ILE A 420 -7.43 10.31 -22.16
C ILE A 420 -7.19 8.98 -22.88
N ILE A 421 -7.34 8.95 -24.22
CA ILE A 421 -7.11 7.73 -25.01
C ILE A 421 -5.66 7.23 -24.86
N TYR A 422 -4.67 8.13 -24.99
CA TYR A 422 -3.26 7.77 -24.89
C TYR A 422 -2.87 7.29 -23.49
N GLY A 423 -3.37 7.94 -22.43
CA GLY A 423 -3.11 7.53 -21.05
C GLY A 423 -3.71 6.16 -20.72
N LEU A 424 -4.95 5.88 -21.13
CA LEU A 424 -5.56 4.55 -20.95
C LEU A 424 -4.79 3.48 -21.73
N ALA A 425 -4.40 3.76 -22.98
CA ALA A 425 -3.61 2.83 -23.79
C ALA A 425 -2.24 2.54 -23.15
N LEU A 426 -1.57 3.55 -22.60
CA LEU A 426 -0.33 3.43 -21.86
C LEU A 426 -0.52 2.53 -20.63
N GLY A 427 -1.57 2.77 -19.83
CA GLY A 427 -1.85 1.99 -18.64
C GLY A 427 -2.07 0.51 -18.94
N TYR A 428 -2.85 0.18 -19.97
CA TYR A 428 -3.05 -1.22 -20.39
C TYR A 428 -1.74 -1.86 -20.86
N LYS A 429 -0.91 -1.13 -21.62
CA LYS A 429 0.40 -1.60 -22.09
C LYS A 429 1.37 -1.81 -20.93
N SER A 430 1.32 -0.99 -19.91
CA SER A 430 2.22 -1.05 -18.76
C SER A 430 2.05 -2.31 -17.93
N ALA A 431 0.88 -2.98 -17.96
CA ALA A 431 0.62 -4.19 -17.22
C ALA A 431 1.34 -5.44 -17.78
N ILE A 432 1.80 -5.42 -19.04
CA ILE A 432 2.33 -6.60 -19.73
C ILE A 432 3.55 -7.18 -19.00
N VAL A 433 4.55 -6.37 -18.71
CA VAL A 433 5.80 -6.83 -18.08
C VAL A 433 5.59 -7.22 -16.62
N PRO A 434 4.93 -6.41 -15.75
CA PRO A 434 4.64 -6.81 -14.38
C PRO A 434 3.90 -8.15 -14.28
N ILE A 435 2.86 -8.36 -15.08
CA ILE A 435 2.10 -9.62 -15.08
C ILE A 435 3.00 -10.80 -15.53
N THR A 436 3.86 -10.59 -16.52
CA THR A 436 4.82 -11.62 -16.96
C THR A 436 5.80 -11.98 -15.83
N VAL A 437 6.34 -10.98 -15.14
CA VAL A 437 7.27 -11.18 -14.01
C VAL A 437 6.59 -11.92 -12.87
N ILE A 438 5.37 -11.53 -12.51
CA ILE A 438 4.58 -12.21 -11.48
C ILE A 438 4.32 -13.68 -11.89
N SER A 439 3.96 -13.91 -13.14
CA SER A 439 3.72 -15.28 -13.65
C SER A 439 4.98 -16.15 -13.57
N ILE A 440 6.16 -15.58 -13.86
CA ILE A 440 7.45 -16.27 -13.71
C ILE A 440 7.72 -16.55 -12.22
N ALA A 441 7.49 -15.57 -11.33
CA ALA A 441 7.70 -15.77 -9.90
C ALA A 441 6.79 -16.86 -9.32
N VAL A 442 5.52 -16.90 -9.74
CA VAL A 442 4.57 -17.95 -9.39
C VAL A 442 5.04 -19.32 -9.91
N TYR A 443 5.41 -19.39 -11.19
CA TYR A 443 5.86 -20.64 -11.80
C TYR A 443 7.10 -21.19 -11.11
N VAL A 444 8.12 -20.35 -10.90
CA VAL A 444 9.36 -20.75 -10.22
C VAL A 444 9.08 -21.15 -8.76
N GLY A 445 8.33 -20.33 -8.03
CA GLY A 445 7.97 -20.62 -6.64
C GLY A 445 7.22 -21.94 -6.51
N PHE A 446 6.17 -22.13 -7.30
CA PHE A 446 5.34 -23.31 -7.24
C PHE A 446 6.08 -24.58 -7.70
N SER A 447 6.85 -24.52 -8.79
CA SER A 447 7.63 -25.66 -9.29
C SER A 447 8.74 -26.08 -8.34
N THR A 448 9.25 -25.17 -7.53
CA THR A 448 10.40 -25.39 -6.64
C THR A 448 9.98 -25.89 -5.27
N ALA A 449 8.95 -25.29 -4.66
CA ALA A 449 8.52 -25.58 -3.28
C ALA A 449 6.99 -25.50 -3.08
N GLY A 450 6.21 -25.66 -4.15
CA GLY A 450 4.74 -25.56 -4.10
C GLY A 450 4.29 -24.17 -3.63
N MET A 451 3.18 -24.11 -2.90
CA MET A 451 2.66 -22.86 -2.37
C MET A 451 3.59 -22.19 -1.35
N TYR A 452 4.44 -22.97 -0.66
CA TYR A 452 5.47 -22.40 0.22
C TYR A 452 6.48 -21.56 -0.57
N GLY A 453 6.87 -22.02 -1.75
CA GLY A 453 7.76 -21.27 -2.63
C GLY A 453 7.14 -19.96 -3.15
N VAL A 454 5.83 -19.97 -3.46
CA VAL A 454 5.10 -18.76 -3.83
C VAL A 454 5.04 -17.76 -2.66
N ALA A 455 4.79 -18.25 -1.45
CA ALA A 455 4.78 -17.42 -0.24
C ALA A 455 6.17 -16.84 0.07
N LEU A 456 7.23 -17.60 -0.14
CA LEU A 456 8.62 -17.12 -0.03
C LEU A 456 8.94 -16.07 -1.11
N ALA A 457 8.43 -16.21 -2.33
CA ALA A 457 8.58 -15.20 -3.38
C ALA A 457 7.86 -13.89 -2.99
N ALA A 458 6.67 -13.97 -2.39
CA ALA A 458 5.96 -12.81 -1.87
C ALA A 458 6.76 -12.10 -0.75
N LEU A 459 7.35 -12.85 0.17
CA LEU A 459 8.26 -12.30 1.19
C LEU A 459 9.54 -11.72 0.58
N GLY A 460 10.06 -12.32 -0.49
CA GLY A 460 11.17 -11.77 -1.25
C GLY A 460 10.83 -10.41 -1.82
N PHE A 461 9.66 -10.26 -2.44
CA PHE A 461 9.16 -8.98 -2.96
C PHE A 461 9.08 -7.88 -1.89
N LEU A 462 8.75 -8.26 -0.65
CA LEU A 462 8.72 -7.39 0.52
C LEU A 462 10.06 -7.34 1.30
N GLY A 463 11.09 -8.03 0.82
CA GLY A 463 12.35 -8.23 1.56
C GLY A 463 13.12 -6.96 1.87
N THR A 464 12.93 -5.88 1.10
CA THR A 464 13.52 -4.56 1.30
C THR A 464 12.48 -3.49 1.64
N LEU A 465 11.38 -3.89 2.31
CA LEU A 465 10.22 -3.04 2.57
C LEU A 465 10.58 -1.71 3.24
N ALA A 466 11.52 -1.70 4.19
CA ALA A 466 11.90 -0.45 4.86
C ALA A 466 12.55 0.56 3.90
N THR A 467 13.32 0.10 2.90
CA THR A 467 13.86 0.97 1.83
C THR A 467 12.75 1.44 0.91
N SER A 468 11.87 0.53 0.46
CA SER A 468 10.76 0.88 -0.44
C SER A 468 9.84 1.93 0.20
N LEU A 469 9.46 1.73 1.48
CA LEU A 469 8.66 2.70 2.23
C LEU A 469 9.37 4.05 2.41
N ALA A 470 10.69 4.05 2.62
CA ALA A 470 11.43 5.31 2.72
C ALA A 470 11.35 6.11 1.41
N ILE A 471 11.36 5.43 0.26
CA ILE A 471 11.22 6.03 -1.07
C ILE A 471 9.76 6.45 -1.32
N ASP A 472 8.81 5.59 -1.01
CA ASP A 472 7.39 5.84 -1.28
C ASP A 472 6.86 7.04 -0.46
N VAL A 473 7.26 7.18 0.80
CA VAL A 473 6.85 8.29 1.69
C VAL A 473 7.62 9.58 1.38
N TYR A 474 8.81 9.47 0.79
CA TYR A 474 9.59 10.62 0.32
C TYR A 474 8.77 11.48 -0.66
N GLY A 475 8.03 10.88 -1.59
CA GLY A 475 7.22 11.57 -2.58
C GLY A 475 6.18 12.51 -1.96
N PRO A 476 5.17 12.00 -1.24
CA PRO A 476 4.13 12.83 -0.60
C PRO A 476 4.69 13.90 0.35
N ILE A 477 5.81 13.63 1.04
CA ILE A 477 6.46 14.66 1.88
C ILE A 477 7.01 15.79 1.01
N CYS A 478 7.58 15.49 -0.15
CA CYS A 478 8.10 16.51 -1.07
C CYS A 478 6.97 17.27 -1.76
N ASP A 479 5.91 16.61 -2.21
CA ASP A 479 4.74 17.25 -2.81
C ASP A 479 4.08 18.22 -1.81
N ASN A 480 3.80 17.77 -0.59
CA ASN A 480 3.29 18.64 0.47
C ASN A 480 4.25 19.78 0.85
N ALA A 481 5.56 19.52 0.83
CA ALA A 481 6.54 20.59 1.05
C ALA A 481 6.51 21.63 -0.07
N GLY A 482 6.22 21.23 -1.30
CA GLY A 482 5.96 22.09 -2.45
C GLY A 482 4.70 22.91 -2.27
N GLY A 483 3.55 22.28 -1.99
CA GLY A 483 2.29 22.98 -1.74
C GLY A 483 2.37 23.97 -0.58
N ILE A 484 3.01 23.60 0.53
CA ILE A 484 3.29 24.51 1.63
C ILE A 484 4.16 25.70 1.18
N ALA A 485 5.16 25.46 0.32
CA ALA A 485 6.01 26.50 -0.21
C ALA A 485 5.21 27.45 -1.12
N GLU A 486 4.37 26.94 -2.01
CA GLU A 486 3.50 27.73 -2.90
C GLU A 486 2.49 28.56 -2.09
N MET A 487 1.78 27.97 -1.13
CA MET A 487 0.89 28.69 -0.21
C MET A 487 1.60 29.76 0.62
N ALA A 488 2.87 29.54 0.97
CA ALA A 488 3.72 30.50 1.68
C ALA A 488 4.49 31.44 0.73
N GLU A 489 4.23 31.35 -0.60
CA GLU A 489 4.91 32.11 -1.65
C GLU A 489 6.41 31.79 -1.78
N LEU A 490 6.78 30.51 -1.70
CA LEU A 490 8.15 29.99 -1.77
C LEU A 490 8.31 28.95 -2.91
N PRO A 491 9.46 28.75 -3.56
CA PRO A 491 9.62 27.79 -4.67
C PRO A 491 10.05 26.39 -4.25
N ALA A 492 9.40 25.30 -4.75
CA ALA A 492 9.79 23.86 -4.57
C ALA A 492 9.12 22.84 -5.53
N GLU A 493 9.64 21.60 -5.72
CA GLU A 493 9.14 20.51 -6.59
C GLU A 493 9.41 19.08 -6.05
N GLY A 494 8.57 18.02 -6.39
CA GLY A 494 8.57 16.65 -5.81
C GLY A 494 8.27 15.41 -6.68
N PHE A 495 8.13 14.14 -6.11
CA PHE A 495 7.98 12.81 -6.79
C PHE A 495 7.36 11.68 -5.95
N ALA A 496 6.76 10.59 -6.61
CA ALA A 496 6.26 9.32 -5.97
C ALA A 496 6.16 8.08 -6.89
N ILE A 497 6.16 6.78 -6.38
CA ILE A 497 5.73 5.49 -7.02
C ILE A 497 5.67 4.26 -6.08
N GLY A 498 4.83 3.18 -6.37
CA GLY A 498 4.35 2.07 -5.56
C GLY A 498 4.64 0.59 -5.89
N SER A 499 4.02 -0.40 -5.17
CA SER A 499 4.12 -1.89 -5.35
C SER A 499 2.99 -2.69 -4.65
N ALA A 500 2.53 -3.94 -5.11
CA ALA A 500 1.78 -4.93 -4.27
C ALA A 500 1.00 -6.15 -4.83
N ALA A 501 1.42 -6.95 -5.83
CA ALA A 501 0.59 -8.03 -6.41
C ALA A 501 0.79 -9.49 -5.88
N LEU A 502 1.97 -9.86 -5.34
CA LEU A 502 2.31 -11.26 -5.01
C LEU A 502 1.72 -11.79 -3.70
N VAL A 503 1.36 -10.92 -2.76
CA VAL A 503 0.87 -11.32 -1.42
C VAL A 503 -0.47 -12.06 -1.49
N SER A 504 -1.36 -11.65 -2.38
CA SER A 504 -2.70 -12.23 -2.50
C SER A 504 -2.69 -13.70 -2.93
N LEU A 505 -1.73 -14.10 -3.76
CA LEU A 505 -1.60 -15.49 -4.22
C LEU A 505 -1.06 -16.40 -3.10
N ALA A 506 -0.16 -15.91 -2.25
CA ALA A 506 0.33 -16.66 -1.09
C ALA A 506 -0.81 -16.95 -0.10
N LEU A 507 -1.70 -15.99 0.12
CA LEU A 507 -2.89 -16.17 0.97
C LEU A 507 -3.88 -17.17 0.39
N PHE A 508 -4.06 -17.20 -0.93
CA PHE A 508 -4.86 -18.21 -1.60
C PHE A 508 -4.29 -19.62 -1.36
N GLY A 509 -2.96 -19.76 -1.40
CA GLY A 509 -2.28 -21.02 -1.05
C GLY A 509 -2.55 -21.45 0.40
N GLY A 510 -2.54 -20.52 1.33
CA GLY A 510 -2.92 -20.77 2.72
C GLY A 510 -4.38 -21.24 2.86
N PHE A 511 -5.31 -20.64 2.13
CA PHE A 511 -6.71 -21.08 2.10
C PHE A 511 -6.87 -22.49 1.57
N VAL A 512 -6.25 -22.82 0.43
CA VAL A 512 -6.28 -24.19 -0.15
C VAL A 512 -5.72 -25.21 0.84
N THR A 513 -4.64 -24.87 1.54
CA THR A 513 -4.06 -25.68 2.61
C THR A 513 -5.08 -25.97 3.73
N ARG A 514 -5.81 -24.94 4.15
CA ARG A 514 -6.75 -25.05 5.28
C ARG A 514 -7.97 -25.90 4.96
N ILE A 515 -8.49 -25.81 3.74
CA ILE A 515 -9.61 -26.65 3.30
C ILE A 515 -9.18 -28.10 2.97
N GLU A 516 -7.88 -28.41 3.05
CA GLU A 516 -7.28 -29.75 2.80
C GLU A 516 -7.56 -30.30 1.40
N GLU A 517 -7.78 -29.40 0.43
CA GLU A 517 -7.89 -29.77 -0.98
C GLU A 517 -6.51 -29.74 -1.64
N THR A 518 -6.19 -30.75 -2.42
CA THR A 518 -4.90 -30.81 -3.15
C THR A 518 -4.99 -30.20 -4.54
N THR A 519 -6.18 -30.23 -5.13
CA THR A 519 -6.45 -29.69 -6.47
C THR A 519 -7.84 -29.10 -6.55
N ILE A 520 -7.98 -27.98 -7.22
CA ILE A 520 -9.27 -27.32 -7.48
C ILE A 520 -9.57 -27.42 -8.97
N ASN A 521 -10.67 -28.11 -9.32
CA ASN A 521 -11.10 -28.23 -10.69
C ASN A 521 -11.80 -26.93 -11.15
N ILE A 522 -11.12 -26.13 -11.95
CA ILE A 522 -11.68 -24.89 -12.51
C ILE A 522 -12.85 -25.15 -13.45
N LEU A 523 -12.92 -26.33 -14.07
CA LEU A 523 -14.02 -26.69 -14.97
C LEU A 523 -15.30 -27.14 -14.22
N SER A 524 -15.25 -27.28 -12.90
CA SER A 524 -16.45 -27.48 -12.11
C SER A 524 -17.38 -26.27 -12.25
N PRO A 525 -18.69 -26.46 -12.55
CA PRO A 525 -19.62 -25.37 -12.76
C PRO A 525 -19.67 -24.34 -11.63
N ILE A 526 -19.58 -24.80 -10.39
CA ILE A 526 -19.63 -23.91 -9.22
C ILE A 526 -18.33 -23.10 -9.07
N THR A 527 -17.17 -23.72 -9.31
CA THR A 527 -15.87 -23.03 -9.29
C THR A 527 -15.79 -22.02 -10.42
N PHE A 528 -16.26 -22.40 -11.62
CA PHE A 528 -16.27 -21.53 -12.78
C PHE A 528 -17.23 -20.33 -12.61
N ALA A 529 -18.41 -20.54 -12.05
CA ALA A 529 -19.34 -19.45 -11.70
C ALA A 529 -18.72 -18.51 -10.66
N GLY A 530 -18.07 -19.06 -9.62
CA GLY A 530 -17.31 -18.30 -8.64
C GLY A 530 -16.21 -17.44 -9.27
N LEU A 531 -15.48 -18.00 -10.24
CA LEU A 531 -14.42 -17.29 -10.97
C LEU A 531 -14.97 -16.06 -11.74
N PHE A 532 -16.09 -16.20 -12.44
CA PHE A 532 -16.70 -15.04 -13.12
C PHE A 532 -17.17 -13.96 -12.14
N MET A 533 -17.80 -14.38 -11.04
CA MET A 533 -18.21 -13.45 -9.98
C MET A 533 -16.99 -12.75 -9.35
N GLY A 534 -15.93 -13.50 -9.08
CA GLY A 534 -14.69 -12.95 -8.55
C GLY A 534 -14.02 -11.96 -9.52
N ALA A 535 -13.97 -12.29 -10.79
CA ALA A 535 -13.38 -11.41 -11.81
C ALA A 535 -14.13 -10.08 -11.98
N MET A 536 -15.43 -10.05 -11.68
CA MET A 536 -16.26 -8.84 -11.71
C MET A 536 -16.04 -7.93 -10.48
N LEU A 537 -15.71 -8.49 -9.30
CA LEU A 537 -15.61 -7.72 -8.06
C LEU A 537 -14.65 -6.52 -8.12
N PRO A 538 -13.43 -6.62 -8.69
CA PRO A 538 -12.53 -5.46 -8.83
C PRO A 538 -13.14 -4.32 -9.64
N TYR A 539 -13.90 -4.62 -10.70
CA TYR A 539 -14.59 -3.60 -11.49
C TYR A 539 -15.73 -2.93 -10.71
N TRP A 540 -16.51 -3.72 -9.96
CA TRP A 540 -17.56 -3.18 -9.11
C TRP A 540 -16.99 -2.30 -8.00
N PHE A 541 -15.93 -2.75 -7.35
CA PHE A 541 -15.21 -1.98 -6.33
C PHE A 541 -14.68 -0.65 -6.89
N THR A 542 -14.00 -0.70 -8.05
CA THR A 542 -13.52 0.51 -8.74
C THR A 542 -14.65 1.47 -9.09
N ALA A 543 -15.77 0.97 -9.62
CA ALA A 543 -16.92 1.80 -9.92
C ALA A 543 -17.48 2.51 -8.68
N MET A 544 -17.49 1.84 -7.53
CA MET A 544 -17.92 2.43 -6.26
C MET A 544 -16.94 3.50 -5.81
N THR A 545 -15.63 3.20 -5.73
CA THR A 545 -14.62 4.14 -5.24
C THR A 545 -14.49 5.37 -6.13
N MET A 546 -14.48 5.23 -7.44
CA MET A 546 -14.45 6.36 -8.38
C MET A 546 -15.69 7.26 -8.23
N LYS A 547 -16.89 6.65 -8.13
CA LYS A 547 -18.12 7.41 -7.93
C LYS A 547 -18.10 8.15 -6.60
N SER A 548 -17.59 7.53 -5.54
CA SER A 548 -17.47 8.12 -4.22
C SER A 548 -16.56 9.35 -4.22
N VAL A 549 -15.42 9.29 -4.90
CA VAL A 549 -14.54 10.46 -5.12
C VAL A 549 -15.29 11.57 -5.85
N GLY A 550 -15.99 11.25 -6.95
CA GLY A 550 -16.75 12.24 -7.70
C GLY A 550 -17.84 12.93 -6.88
N VAL A 551 -18.57 12.18 -6.04
CA VAL A 551 -19.61 12.74 -5.15
C VAL A 551 -18.97 13.68 -4.12
N ALA A 552 -17.90 13.25 -3.46
CA ALA A 552 -17.21 14.03 -2.45
C ALA A 552 -16.56 15.31 -3.03
N ALA A 553 -15.92 15.19 -4.21
CA ALA A 553 -15.35 16.34 -4.92
C ALA A 553 -16.41 17.39 -5.29
N MET A 554 -17.59 16.96 -5.72
CA MET A 554 -18.69 17.90 -6.01
C MET A 554 -19.22 18.62 -4.78
N GLU A 555 -19.20 18.00 -3.59
CA GLU A 555 -19.51 18.70 -2.32
C GLU A 555 -18.45 19.77 -2.02
N MET A 556 -17.17 19.46 -2.25
CA MET A 556 -16.06 20.39 -2.09
C MET A 556 -16.17 21.58 -3.05
N VAL A 557 -16.40 21.35 -4.34
CA VAL A 557 -16.58 22.41 -5.36
C VAL A 557 -17.71 23.36 -4.98
N LYS A 558 -18.82 22.83 -4.46
CA LYS A 558 -19.94 23.69 -3.98
C LYS A 558 -19.53 24.58 -2.82
N GLU A 559 -18.76 24.05 -1.89
CA GLU A 559 -18.30 24.80 -0.72
C GLU A 559 -17.27 25.89 -1.12
N VAL A 560 -16.29 25.54 -1.97
CA VAL A 560 -15.30 26.52 -2.47
C VAL A 560 -16.00 27.68 -3.20
N LYS A 561 -16.94 27.38 -4.12
CA LYS A 561 -17.74 28.40 -4.79
C LYS A 561 -18.56 29.25 -3.83
N ARG A 562 -19.16 28.62 -2.80
CA ARG A 562 -19.89 29.35 -1.77
C ARG A 562 -18.98 30.36 -1.05
N GLN A 563 -17.76 29.96 -0.68
CA GLN A 563 -16.81 30.80 0.00
C GLN A 563 -16.35 31.98 -0.89
N PHE A 564 -16.01 31.72 -2.15
CA PHE A 564 -15.67 32.80 -3.10
C PHE A 564 -16.81 33.80 -3.30
N ALA A 565 -18.06 33.33 -3.28
CA ALA A 565 -19.21 34.21 -3.42
C ALA A 565 -19.57 34.98 -2.13
N THR A 566 -19.25 34.42 -0.95
CA THR A 566 -19.72 34.97 0.34
C THR A 566 -18.66 35.71 1.12
N ILE A 567 -17.37 35.46 0.91
CA ILE A 567 -16.26 36.14 1.56
C ILE A 567 -15.78 37.27 0.64
N PRO A 568 -16.04 38.55 0.99
CA PRO A 568 -15.72 39.67 0.11
C PRO A 568 -14.20 39.77 -0.14
N GLY A 569 -13.80 39.86 -1.41
CA GLY A 569 -12.40 40.05 -1.82
C GLY A 569 -11.52 38.81 -1.74
N LEU A 570 -12.08 37.67 -1.38
CA LEU A 570 -11.28 36.40 -1.30
C LEU A 570 -10.78 35.98 -2.68
N LEU A 571 -11.65 35.95 -3.70
CA LEU A 571 -11.29 35.56 -5.06
C LEU A 571 -10.29 36.54 -5.70
N GLU A 572 -10.52 37.84 -5.52
CA GLU A 572 -9.67 38.90 -6.08
C GLU A 572 -8.35 39.10 -5.33
N GLY A 573 -8.19 38.48 -4.15
CA GLY A 573 -6.99 38.64 -3.32
C GLY A 573 -6.81 40.05 -2.77
N LEU A 574 -7.91 40.75 -2.48
CA LEU A 574 -7.86 42.15 -2.02
C LEU A 574 -7.33 42.22 -0.58
N PRO A 575 -6.48 43.22 -0.24
CA PRO A 575 -6.01 43.40 1.13
C PRO A 575 -7.17 43.57 2.11
N GLY A 576 -7.20 42.79 3.19
CA GLY A 576 -8.25 42.84 4.22
C GLY A 576 -9.45 41.92 3.96
N HIS A 577 -9.40 41.02 2.98
CA HIS A 577 -10.40 39.94 2.86
C HIS A 577 -10.44 39.06 4.11
N GLY A 578 -11.60 38.46 4.39
CA GLY A 578 -11.72 37.46 5.43
C GLY A 578 -10.90 36.21 5.06
N PRO A 579 -10.31 35.46 6.04
CA PRO A 579 -9.59 34.23 5.76
C PRO A 579 -10.54 33.18 5.20
N PRO A 580 -10.07 32.28 4.28
CA PRO A 580 -10.85 31.14 3.85
C PRO A 580 -11.12 30.17 5.00
N ASP A 581 -12.31 29.54 5.00
CA ASP A 581 -12.70 28.54 6.01
C ASP A 581 -12.20 27.17 5.60
N HIS A 582 -10.92 26.91 5.85
CA HIS A 582 -10.27 25.62 5.58
C HIS A 582 -10.86 24.49 6.44
N ALA A 583 -11.25 24.78 7.69
CA ALA A 583 -11.81 23.76 8.59
C ALA A 583 -13.11 23.16 8.05
N LYS A 584 -13.92 23.98 7.35
CA LYS A 584 -15.13 23.50 6.69
C LYS A 584 -14.84 22.55 5.54
N CYS A 585 -13.81 22.84 4.73
CA CYS A 585 -13.36 21.98 3.64
C CYS A 585 -12.82 20.63 4.16
N ILE A 586 -11.97 20.65 5.18
CA ILE A 586 -11.46 19.47 5.88
C ILE A 586 -12.61 18.59 6.40
N LYS A 587 -13.61 19.22 7.02
CA LYS A 587 -14.77 18.51 7.54
C LYS A 587 -15.59 17.84 6.43
N ILE A 588 -15.81 18.51 5.30
CA ILE A 588 -16.54 17.95 4.16
C ILE A 588 -15.83 16.71 3.62
N SER A 589 -14.51 16.79 3.38
CA SER A 589 -13.73 15.61 2.93
C SER A 589 -13.77 14.49 3.96
N THR A 590 -13.66 14.78 5.25
CA THR A 590 -13.73 13.79 6.33
C THR A 590 -15.10 13.08 6.36
N ASP A 591 -16.19 13.85 6.44
CA ASP A 591 -17.55 13.30 6.53
C ASP A 591 -17.90 12.48 5.28
N ALA A 592 -17.50 12.94 4.09
CA ALA A 592 -17.71 12.23 2.84
C ALA A 592 -16.89 10.94 2.78
N SER A 593 -15.62 10.97 3.13
CA SER A 593 -14.76 9.78 3.08
C SER A 593 -15.25 8.68 4.04
N LEU A 594 -15.64 9.03 5.27
CA LEU A 594 -16.14 8.06 6.24
C LEU A 594 -17.48 7.43 5.80
N ARG A 595 -18.34 8.18 5.13
CA ARG A 595 -19.60 7.68 4.58
C ARG A 595 -19.37 6.76 3.37
N GLU A 596 -18.54 7.20 2.44
CA GLU A 596 -18.37 6.58 1.14
C GLU A 596 -17.44 5.33 1.18
N MET A 597 -16.60 5.16 2.21
CA MET A 597 -15.76 3.95 2.32
C MET A 597 -16.53 2.71 2.81
N ILE A 598 -17.72 2.87 3.42
CA ILE A 598 -18.49 1.75 3.97
C ILE A 598 -18.93 0.76 2.88
N PRO A 599 -19.57 1.18 1.76
CA PRO A 599 -20.04 0.23 0.77
C PRO A 599 -18.93 -0.60 0.11
N PRO A 600 -17.77 -0.03 -0.34
CA PRO A 600 -16.65 -0.84 -0.83
C PRO A 600 -16.10 -1.78 0.22
N GLY A 601 -16.00 -1.34 1.48
CA GLY A 601 -15.55 -2.16 2.59
C GLY A 601 -16.45 -3.37 2.83
N LEU A 602 -17.76 -3.18 2.83
CA LEU A 602 -18.73 -4.27 2.96
C LEU A 602 -18.66 -5.24 1.78
N LEU A 603 -18.47 -4.75 0.55
CA LEU A 603 -18.31 -5.61 -0.63
C LEU A 603 -17.16 -6.59 -0.43
N VAL A 604 -15.99 -6.10 0.00
CA VAL A 604 -14.78 -6.92 0.18
C VAL A 604 -14.95 -7.95 1.28
N ILE A 605 -15.52 -7.55 2.42
CA ILE A 605 -15.65 -8.41 3.59
C ILE A 605 -16.74 -9.46 3.39
N LEU A 606 -17.91 -9.05 2.89
CA LEU A 606 -19.07 -9.93 2.80
C LEU A 606 -19.02 -10.90 1.63
N SER A 607 -18.34 -10.55 0.51
CA SER A 607 -18.34 -11.41 -0.68
C SER A 607 -17.78 -12.81 -0.43
N PRO A 608 -16.61 -13.02 0.20
CA PRO A 608 -16.13 -14.38 0.50
C PRO A 608 -16.96 -15.06 1.59
N ILE A 609 -17.48 -14.33 2.59
CA ILE A 609 -18.28 -14.90 3.68
C ILE A 609 -19.62 -15.42 3.12
N ILE A 610 -20.31 -14.61 2.31
CA ILE A 610 -21.57 -15.01 1.67
C ILE A 610 -21.33 -16.19 0.73
N THR A 611 -20.31 -16.09 -0.13
CA THR A 611 -19.99 -17.16 -1.09
C THR A 611 -19.67 -18.46 -0.38
N GLY A 612 -18.83 -18.44 0.64
CA GLY A 612 -18.44 -19.65 1.40
C GLY A 612 -19.60 -20.25 2.18
N THR A 613 -20.42 -19.40 2.81
CA THR A 613 -21.56 -19.85 3.62
C THR A 613 -22.67 -20.50 2.75
N PHE A 614 -23.02 -19.88 1.63
CA PHE A 614 -24.15 -20.37 0.82
C PHE A 614 -23.72 -21.36 -0.25
N PHE A 615 -22.58 -21.15 -0.92
CA PHE A 615 -22.17 -21.91 -2.10
C PHE A 615 -20.97 -22.84 -1.84
N GLY A 616 -20.29 -22.70 -0.71
CA GLY A 616 -19.22 -23.60 -0.27
C GLY A 616 -17.82 -23.24 -0.77
N VAL A 617 -16.85 -24.11 -0.41
CA VAL A 617 -15.41 -23.85 -0.57
C VAL A 617 -14.96 -23.76 -2.02
N HIS A 618 -15.56 -24.53 -2.95
CA HIS A 618 -15.22 -24.51 -4.36
C HIS A 618 -15.62 -23.19 -5.04
N ALA A 619 -16.78 -22.64 -4.65
CA ALA A 619 -17.22 -21.34 -5.12
C ALA A 619 -16.26 -20.21 -4.65
N VAL A 620 -15.84 -20.27 -3.37
CA VAL A 620 -14.85 -19.33 -2.82
C VAL A 620 -13.52 -19.44 -3.55
N SER A 621 -13.07 -20.66 -3.85
CA SER A 621 -11.84 -20.86 -4.61
C SER A 621 -11.89 -20.20 -5.98
N GLY A 622 -13.01 -20.36 -6.70
CA GLY A 622 -13.25 -19.67 -7.96
C GLY A 622 -13.27 -18.14 -7.79
N LEU A 623 -14.00 -17.65 -6.78
CA LEU A 623 -14.11 -16.23 -6.47
C LEU A 623 -12.73 -15.58 -6.25
N LEU A 624 -11.86 -16.22 -5.46
CA LEU A 624 -10.52 -15.71 -5.17
C LEU A 624 -9.64 -15.69 -6.42
N VAL A 625 -9.64 -16.74 -7.22
CA VAL A 625 -8.86 -16.80 -8.47
C VAL A 625 -9.34 -15.73 -9.45
N GLY A 626 -10.64 -15.55 -9.60
CA GLY A 626 -11.23 -14.52 -10.45
C GLY A 626 -10.85 -13.11 -9.99
N ALA A 627 -11.04 -12.81 -8.71
CA ALA A 627 -10.70 -11.50 -8.13
C ALA A 627 -9.21 -11.19 -8.26
N LEU A 628 -8.34 -12.17 -8.00
CA LEU A 628 -6.90 -12.00 -8.13
C LEU A 628 -6.48 -11.71 -9.57
N THR A 629 -6.93 -12.51 -10.53
CA THR A 629 -6.50 -12.38 -11.92
C THR A 629 -6.94 -11.08 -12.57
N SER A 630 -8.16 -10.62 -12.35
CA SER A 630 -8.64 -9.34 -12.89
C SER A 630 -8.14 -8.15 -12.06
N GLY A 631 -8.10 -8.30 -10.73
CA GLY A 631 -7.73 -7.23 -9.80
C GLY A 631 -6.29 -6.75 -9.97
N VAL A 632 -5.34 -7.68 -10.12
CA VAL A 632 -3.91 -7.32 -10.33
C VAL A 632 -3.72 -6.52 -11.61
N GLN A 633 -4.34 -6.96 -12.71
CA GLN A 633 -4.24 -6.28 -14.00
C GLN A 633 -4.87 -4.89 -13.94
N LEU A 634 -6.05 -4.78 -13.35
CA LEU A 634 -6.77 -3.53 -13.21
C LEU A 634 -6.02 -2.55 -12.29
N ALA A 635 -5.49 -3.01 -11.16
CA ALA A 635 -4.73 -2.18 -10.23
C ALA A 635 -3.49 -1.57 -10.90
N ILE A 636 -2.67 -2.39 -11.58
CA ILE A 636 -1.47 -1.91 -12.28
C ILE A 636 -1.84 -0.91 -13.38
N SER A 637 -2.83 -1.25 -14.22
CA SER A 637 -3.21 -0.36 -15.33
C SER A 637 -3.75 0.98 -14.83
N GLN A 638 -4.57 0.99 -13.79
CA GLN A 638 -5.14 2.21 -13.22
C GLN A 638 -4.09 3.11 -12.59
N SER A 639 -3.24 2.54 -11.73
CA SER A 639 -2.18 3.30 -11.06
C SER A 639 -1.20 3.89 -12.07
N ASN A 640 -0.79 3.13 -13.08
CA ASN A 640 0.14 3.60 -14.10
C ASN A 640 -0.49 4.61 -15.08
N THR A 641 -1.78 4.47 -15.40
CA THR A 641 -2.53 5.46 -16.19
C THR A 641 -2.55 6.80 -15.48
N GLY A 642 -2.99 6.83 -14.21
CA GLY A 642 -3.08 8.07 -13.44
C GLY A 642 -1.72 8.70 -13.22
N GLY A 643 -0.69 7.92 -12.86
CA GLY A 643 0.68 8.42 -12.70
C GLY A 643 1.29 8.96 -13.99
N ALA A 644 0.92 8.40 -15.15
CA ALA A 644 1.38 8.91 -16.45
C ALA A 644 0.73 10.27 -16.78
N TRP A 645 -0.57 10.46 -16.48
CA TRP A 645 -1.25 11.74 -16.70
C TRP A 645 -0.72 12.83 -15.78
N ASP A 646 -0.50 12.53 -14.50
CA ASP A 646 0.08 13.47 -13.54
C ASP A 646 1.46 13.93 -14.00
N ASN A 647 2.35 13.01 -14.34
CA ASN A 647 3.68 13.35 -14.84
C ASN A 647 3.66 14.00 -16.23
N ALA A 648 2.65 13.74 -17.07
CA ALA A 648 2.46 14.47 -18.33
C ALA A 648 2.05 15.94 -18.06
N LYS A 649 1.18 16.20 -17.07
CA LYS A 649 0.86 17.56 -16.60
C LYS A 649 2.11 18.29 -16.14
N LYS A 650 2.88 17.69 -15.22
CA LYS A 650 4.16 18.25 -14.72
C LYS A 650 5.18 18.52 -15.83
N TYR A 651 5.23 17.67 -16.88
CA TYR A 651 6.09 17.87 -18.04
C TYR A 651 5.68 19.08 -18.88
N VAL A 652 4.37 19.31 -19.06
CA VAL A 652 3.84 20.52 -19.73
C VAL A 652 4.12 21.77 -18.90
N GLU A 653 3.93 21.71 -17.60
CA GLU A 653 4.14 22.82 -16.66
C GLU A 653 5.59 23.33 -16.67
N LYS A 654 6.55 22.40 -16.77
CA LYS A 654 8.00 22.70 -16.94
C LYS A 654 8.35 23.35 -18.28
N GLY A 655 7.38 23.55 -19.19
CA GLY A 655 7.64 24.15 -20.51
C GLY A 655 8.41 23.21 -21.43
N CYS A 656 8.34 21.91 -21.23
CA CYS A 656 9.07 20.94 -22.06
C CYS A 656 8.33 20.55 -23.35
N VAL A 657 7.09 21.01 -23.54
CA VAL A 657 6.30 20.80 -24.78
C VAL A 657 6.35 22.07 -25.62
N SER A 658 6.64 21.92 -26.90
CA SER A 658 6.66 23.02 -27.88
C SER A 658 5.81 22.64 -29.10
N ILE A 659 4.99 23.54 -29.57
CA ILE A 659 4.21 23.40 -30.81
C ILE A 659 4.65 24.39 -31.85
N GLU A 660 4.55 24.01 -33.12
CA GLU A 660 4.80 24.92 -34.25
C GLU A 660 3.59 25.83 -34.47
N ASP A 661 3.81 27.14 -34.53
CA ASP A 661 2.83 28.11 -34.98
C ASP A 661 2.64 28.03 -36.51
N LYS A 662 1.59 28.68 -37.00
CA LYS A 662 1.28 28.78 -38.44
C LYS A 662 2.45 29.35 -39.28
N GLU A 663 3.39 30.01 -38.63
CA GLU A 663 4.60 30.60 -39.22
C GLU A 663 5.86 29.68 -39.10
N GLY A 664 5.68 28.43 -38.56
CA GLY A 664 6.80 27.49 -38.35
C GLY A 664 7.68 27.80 -37.13
N LYS A 665 7.23 28.72 -36.24
CA LYS A 665 7.97 29.07 -35.02
C LYS A 665 7.51 28.17 -33.84
N LEU A 666 8.49 27.59 -33.15
CA LEU A 666 8.25 26.82 -31.95
C LEU A 666 7.81 27.73 -30.79
N ILE A 667 6.62 27.49 -30.25
CA ILE A 667 6.08 28.15 -29.08
C ILE A 667 6.08 27.16 -27.92
N VAL A 668 6.83 27.48 -26.86
CA VAL A 668 6.87 26.69 -25.63
C VAL A 668 5.49 26.78 -24.92
N GLN A 669 4.97 25.63 -24.55
CA GLN A 669 3.70 25.50 -23.81
C GLN A 669 4.01 25.33 -22.32
N GLY A 670 3.30 26.05 -21.47
CA GLY A 670 3.47 26.00 -20.01
C GLY A 670 2.15 26.21 -19.28
N LYS A 671 2.21 26.49 -17.99
CA LYS A 671 1.02 26.75 -17.13
C LYS A 671 0.05 27.73 -17.81
N GLY A 672 -1.25 27.42 -17.82
CA GLY A 672 -2.31 28.25 -18.41
C GLY A 672 -2.52 28.06 -19.92
N SER A 673 -1.66 27.34 -20.66
CA SER A 673 -1.87 27.04 -22.07
C SER A 673 -3.04 26.07 -22.33
N ALA A 674 -3.54 26.00 -23.56
CA ALA A 674 -4.57 25.03 -23.93
C ALA A 674 -4.12 23.58 -23.72
N ILE A 675 -2.84 23.29 -23.97
CA ILE A 675 -2.22 21.97 -23.75
C ILE A 675 -2.19 21.67 -22.25
N HIS A 676 -1.81 22.64 -21.41
CA HIS A 676 -1.85 22.49 -19.96
C HIS A 676 -3.27 22.18 -19.46
N LYS A 677 -4.30 22.88 -19.93
CA LYS A 677 -5.69 22.60 -19.55
C LYS A 677 -6.15 21.20 -19.97
N ALA A 678 -5.69 20.71 -21.12
CA ALA A 678 -5.97 19.33 -21.54
C ALA A 678 -5.23 18.29 -20.66
N ALA A 679 -4.00 18.60 -20.24
CA ALA A 679 -3.22 17.76 -19.34
C ALA A 679 -3.86 17.69 -17.93
N VAL A 680 -4.31 18.82 -17.38
CA VAL A 680 -5.04 18.89 -16.09
C VAL A 680 -6.31 18.03 -16.12
N ILE A 681 -7.08 18.05 -17.22
CA ILE A 681 -8.27 17.19 -17.35
C ILE A 681 -7.88 15.70 -17.29
N GLY A 682 -6.80 15.31 -17.95
CA GLY A 682 -6.31 13.93 -17.87
C GLY A 682 -5.89 13.53 -16.46
N ASP A 683 -5.17 14.39 -15.77
CA ASP A 683 -4.75 14.20 -14.39
C ASP A 683 -5.97 14.08 -13.44
N THR A 684 -6.92 15.00 -13.52
CA THR A 684 -8.17 14.95 -12.74
C THR A 684 -8.96 13.64 -12.95
N VAL A 685 -8.94 13.07 -14.16
CA VAL A 685 -9.53 11.75 -14.44
C VAL A 685 -8.66 10.63 -13.85
N GLY A 686 -7.35 10.82 -13.84
CA GLY A 686 -6.36 9.86 -13.33
C GLY A 686 -6.29 9.75 -11.82
N ASP A 687 -6.54 10.84 -11.10
CA ASP A 687 -6.44 10.91 -9.63
C ASP A 687 -7.25 9.83 -8.91
N PRO A 688 -8.55 9.62 -9.18
CA PRO A 688 -9.29 8.52 -8.57
C PRO A 688 -8.74 7.14 -8.91
N LEU A 689 -8.04 7.00 -10.05
CA LEU A 689 -7.46 5.73 -10.49
C LEU A 689 -6.16 5.43 -9.77
N LYS A 690 -5.22 6.42 -9.69
CA LYS A 690 -3.88 6.20 -9.12
C LYS A 690 -3.88 6.15 -7.60
N ASP A 691 -4.68 6.99 -6.93
CA ASP A 691 -4.56 7.23 -5.48
C ASP A 691 -5.71 6.62 -4.67
N THR A 692 -6.84 6.24 -5.31
CA THR A 692 -7.96 5.60 -4.63
C THR A 692 -8.19 4.17 -5.12
N SER A 693 -8.63 3.99 -6.36
CA SER A 693 -9.09 2.69 -6.87
C SER A 693 -7.96 1.69 -7.05
N GLY A 694 -6.89 2.08 -7.76
CA GLY A 694 -5.76 1.19 -8.07
C GLY A 694 -5.13 0.58 -6.82
N PRO A 695 -4.63 1.39 -5.87
CA PRO A 695 -4.04 0.88 -4.64
C PRO A 695 -5.02 0.11 -3.75
N ALA A 696 -6.30 0.51 -3.68
CA ALA A 696 -7.30 -0.17 -2.86
C ALA A 696 -7.70 -1.55 -3.41
N LEU A 697 -7.61 -1.79 -4.72
CA LEU A 697 -7.79 -3.10 -5.34
C LEU A 697 -6.81 -4.15 -4.79
N ASN A 698 -5.61 -3.72 -4.45
CA ASN A 698 -4.61 -4.57 -3.81
C ASN A 698 -5.10 -5.12 -2.47
N ILE A 699 -5.70 -4.25 -1.65
CA ILE A 699 -6.27 -4.66 -0.36
C ILE A 699 -7.50 -5.53 -0.56
N LEU A 700 -8.35 -5.23 -1.55
CA LEU A 700 -9.50 -6.07 -1.90
C LEU A 700 -9.07 -7.53 -2.07
N MET A 701 -8.07 -7.79 -2.92
CA MET A 701 -7.61 -9.14 -3.22
C MET A 701 -7.04 -9.84 -1.99
N LYS A 702 -6.20 -9.15 -1.22
CA LYS A 702 -5.57 -9.69 -0.01
C LYS A 702 -6.59 -9.98 1.08
N LEU A 703 -7.47 -9.02 1.35
CA LEU A 703 -8.45 -9.14 2.42
C LEU A 703 -9.48 -10.25 2.14
N MET A 704 -9.93 -10.40 0.89
CA MET A 704 -10.79 -11.52 0.51
C MET A 704 -10.08 -12.87 0.72
N ALA A 705 -8.80 -12.96 0.39
CA ALA A 705 -8.02 -14.18 0.54
C ALA A 705 -7.77 -14.52 2.02
N ILE A 706 -7.40 -13.55 2.86
CA ILE A 706 -7.17 -13.79 4.30
C ILE A 706 -8.48 -14.07 5.06
N ILE A 707 -9.61 -13.45 4.69
CA ILE A 707 -10.93 -13.79 5.21
C ILE A 707 -11.25 -15.25 4.90
N SER A 708 -11.04 -15.67 3.65
CA SER A 708 -11.28 -17.05 3.24
C SER A 708 -10.39 -18.03 4.00
N LEU A 709 -9.12 -17.68 4.22
CA LEU A 709 -8.19 -18.46 5.03
C LEU A 709 -8.71 -18.60 6.48
N VAL A 710 -9.07 -17.51 7.14
CA VAL A 710 -9.50 -17.51 8.54
C VAL A 710 -10.81 -18.26 8.72
N PHE A 711 -11.77 -18.14 7.80
CA PHE A 711 -13.07 -18.81 7.86
C PHE A 711 -13.13 -20.15 7.11
N GLY A 712 -12.00 -20.67 6.60
CA GLY A 712 -11.95 -21.91 5.80
C GLY A 712 -12.58 -23.11 6.48
N ASP A 713 -12.29 -23.35 7.76
CA ASP A 713 -12.88 -24.46 8.53
C ASP A 713 -14.38 -24.28 8.75
N PHE A 714 -14.81 -23.03 8.99
CA PHE A 714 -16.25 -22.71 9.09
C PHE A 714 -16.96 -23.05 7.77
N PHE A 715 -16.43 -22.64 6.62
CA PHE A 715 -17.02 -22.99 5.32
C PHE A 715 -17.02 -24.50 5.07
N LYS A 716 -15.93 -25.19 5.44
CA LYS A 716 -15.81 -26.66 5.30
C LYS A 716 -16.82 -27.41 6.20
N SER A 717 -17.15 -26.85 7.36
CA SER A 717 -18.10 -27.43 8.30
C SER A 717 -19.54 -27.44 7.79
N ILE A 718 -19.89 -26.54 6.87
CA ILE A 718 -21.25 -26.42 6.32
C ILE A 718 -21.46 -27.46 5.22
N ASN A 719 -22.22 -28.50 5.50
CA ASN A 719 -22.55 -29.60 4.57
C ASN A 719 -21.31 -30.20 3.89
N GLY A 720 -20.19 -30.34 4.62
CA GLY A 720 -18.95 -30.86 4.09
C GLY A 720 -18.32 -29.97 3.00
N GLY A 721 -18.41 -28.64 3.15
CA GLY A 721 -17.86 -27.67 2.22
C GLY A 721 -18.76 -27.33 1.02
N ARG A 722 -20.02 -27.81 1.00
CA ARG A 722 -21.00 -27.57 -0.07
C ARG A 722 -21.87 -26.31 0.15
N GLY A 723 -21.69 -25.63 1.27
CA GLY A 723 -22.49 -24.50 1.68
C GLY A 723 -23.93 -24.84 2.06
N LEU A 724 -24.70 -23.84 2.49
CA LEU A 724 -26.10 -24.02 2.90
C LEU A 724 -27.01 -24.52 1.76
N LEU A 725 -26.72 -24.13 0.53
CA LEU A 725 -27.47 -24.58 -0.65
C LEU A 725 -27.15 -26.03 -1.04
N ASN A 726 -26.19 -26.66 -0.36
CA ASN A 726 -25.77 -28.07 -0.54
C ASN A 726 -25.53 -28.45 -2.01
N ILE A 727 -24.80 -27.58 -2.72
CA ILE A 727 -24.54 -27.75 -4.15
C ILE A 727 -23.66 -28.99 -4.36
N PRO A 728 -24.08 -29.96 -5.23
CA PRO A 728 -23.29 -31.15 -5.45
C PRO A 728 -21.93 -30.78 -6.04
N LEU A 729 -20.87 -31.26 -5.41
CA LEU A 729 -19.54 -31.24 -6.01
C LEU A 729 -19.60 -32.27 -7.14
N ASP A 730 -19.37 -31.85 -8.39
CA ASP A 730 -19.25 -32.79 -9.49
C ASP A 730 -18.09 -33.75 -9.17
N THR A 731 -18.40 -34.91 -8.62
CA THR A 731 -17.49 -36.01 -8.74
C THR A 731 -17.35 -36.27 -10.23
N VAL A 732 -16.22 -35.88 -10.80
CA VAL A 732 -15.81 -36.44 -12.11
C VAL A 732 -15.86 -37.94 -11.89
N ALA A 733 -16.95 -38.57 -12.36
CA ALA A 733 -17.00 -40.00 -12.42
C ALA A 733 -15.73 -40.38 -13.18
N ALA A 734 -14.81 -41.04 -12.48
CA ALA A 734 -13.63 -41.59 -13.12
C ALA A 734 -14.18 -42.37 -14.30
N ALA A 735 -13.93 -41.86 -15.50
CA ALA A 735 -14.36 -42.55 -16.71
C ALA A 735 -13.78 -43.96 -16.61
N ALA A 736 -14.64 -44.90 -16.34
CA ALA A 736 -14.23 -46.31 -16.35
C ALA A 736 -13.51 -46.51 -17.67
N PRO A 737 -12.32 -47.14 -17.67
CA PRO A 737 -11.59 -47.37 -18.89
C PRO A 737 -12.53 -48.09 -19.85
N VAL A 738 -12.85 -47.41 -20.98
CA VAL A 738 -13.56 -48.06 -22.08
C VAL A 738 -12.66 -49.21 -22.52
N VAL A 739 -12.97 -50.40 -22.08
CA VAL A 739 -12.35 -51.61 -22.59
C VAL A 739 -12.79 -51.69 -24.06
N PRO A 740 -11.90 -51.64 -25.03
CA PRO A 740 -12.29 -51.86 -26.42
C PRO A 740 -12.74 -53.30 -26.53
N THR A 741 -14.03 -53.50 -26.72
CA THR A 741 -14.54 -54.77 -27.22
C THR A 741 -14.18 -54.89 -28.69
N HIS A 742 -13.36 -55.89 -29.04
CA HIS A 742 -13.12 -56.34 -30.38
C HIS A 742 -14.38 -56.78 -31.08
#